data_53c9caf19d77f4c863c65bc8cc67df28
#
_entry.id   53c9caf19d77f4c863c65bc8cc67df28
#
_cell.length_a   1.000
_cell.length_b   1.000
_cell.length_c   1.000
_cell.angle_alpha   90.00
_cell.angle_beta   90.00
_cell.angle_gamma   90.00
#
_symmetry.space_group_name_H-M   'P 1'
#
loop_
_entity.id
_entity.type
_entity.pdbx_description
1 polymer ?
#
loop_
_entity_poly.entity_id
_entity_poly.type
_entity_poly.pdbx_seq_one_letter_code
_entity_poly.pdbx_strand_id
1 'polypeptide(L)'
;MKKLKVLALALMCAAFSPVKADEGMWLLQLMQEQHLADRMKAQGMSMDVADIYNPGKITLKDAVGIFGRGCTGEIISADGLILTNHHCGYGAIQQHSSVEHDYLTNGFWAKSRSEELPTPGLTFKFVERIVDLTDRVNADVKAGKVSETESFGGGYLAKLAKEEYEKSDLKGKPGIEVEALPFYAGNKFYLFYIKTYTDVRMVAAPPSSIGKFGGETDNWMWPRHTGDFSMFRIYADKDGNPADYSKDNVPLKVKKHLTISLKGLQEGDYAMIMGFPGSTSRYLTRSEVKMRMDAQNTPRIQVREARQAVLKAEMAASDKVRIQYASKYAQSSNYWKNSIGMNKAIVDNKVLESKAEQEANFLAFAKKQQNADYEKVVAQIDEYVSKVTPINTLMTYFSETFRGIEFGAAFTLFNQLKDAIKAKNSEEVEKCVNRLKVAYYLIHNKDYDHEVDRKVAKALIPLYEQSVPAEYLPAFYETIKTKFKGNVDAYVDALYNNSIFASEKNFNAFIKKPSVKAIESDLAVQYSIAKNEMAQKLYNELSSLNGGIDLLHKTYVRGLCEMYAPTPKAPDANFTMRLTYGNVKSYDPKDGVHYKYYTTLKGVMEKEDPNNPEFVVPAKLKELYAAKDFGRYALPNGEMPTCFLTTNDITGGNSGSPVMNGNGELIGAAFDGNWESLSGDINFDNNLQRCIAVDIRYVLFIVEKLGGCKNLIDEMTIVE
;
A
#
# COMPACT_ATOMS: atom_id res chain seq x y z
N MET A 1 22.61 20.33 -53.62
CA MET A 1 21.72 21.08 -52.74
C MET A 1 20.46 20.32 -52.33
N LYS A 2 19.74 19.56 -53.20
CA LYS A 2 18.58 18.76 -52.81
C LYS A 2 18.90 17.59 -51.86
N LYS A 3 20.03 16.90 -52.01
CA LYS A 3 20.48 15.81 -51.13
C LYS A 3 20.88 16.28 -49.71
N LEU A 4 21.40 17.48 -49.55
CA LEU A 4 21.73 18.04 -48.24
C LEU A 4 20.48 18.47 -47.47
N LYS A 5 19.42 18.95 -48.17
CA LYS A 5 18.16 19.31 -47.53
C LYS A 5 17.37 18.08 -47.03
N VAL A 6 17.47 16.95 -47.76
CA VAL A 6 16.84 15.67 -47.32
C VAL A 6 17.60 15.09 -46.13
N LEU A 7 18.93 15.21 -46.06
CA LEU A 7 19.71 14.76 -44.92
C LEU A 7 19.45 15.61 -43.66
N ALA A 8 19.31 16.95 -43.83
CA ALA A 8 18.95 17.86 -42.73
C ALA A 8 17.51 17.63 -42.22
N LEU A 9 16.57 17.30 -43.13
CA LEU A 9 15.19 16.96 -42.71
C LEU A 9 15.12 15.57 -42.02
N ALA A 10 15.91 14.59 -42.48
CA ALA A 10 16.02 13.29 -41.81
C ALA A 10 16.71 13.36 -40.45
N LEU A 11 17.71 14.25 -40.28
CA LEU A 11 18.36 14.55 -39.00
C LEU A 11 17.44 15.35 -38.06
N MET A 12 16.54 16.23 -38.57
CA MET A 12 15.51 16.89 -37.74
C MET A 12 14.37 15.94 -37.31
N CYS A 13 14.00 14.97 -38.16
CA CYS A 13 13.02 13.94 -37.78
C CYS A 13 13.59 12.91 -36.80
N ALA A 14 14.90 12.67 -36.78
CA ALA A 14 15.56 11.81 -35.79
C ALA A 14 15.67 12.48 -34.39
N ALA A 15 15.50 13.80 -34.29
CA ALA A 15 15.56 14.53 -33.03
C ALA A 15 14.24 14.65 -32.26
N PHE A 16 13.13 14.16 -32.85
CA PHE A 16 11.83 14.06 -32.21
C PHE A 16 11.36 12.60 -32.07
N SER A 17 12.20 11.75 -31.49
CA SER A 17 11.66 10.54 -30.87
C SER A 17 10.82 11.02 -29.69
N PRO A 18 9.52 10.65 -29.60
CA PRO A 18 8.74 11.01 -28.43
C PRO A 18 9.47 10.45 -27.19
N VAL A 19 9.80 11.34 -26.27
CA VAL A 19 10.41 10.97 -24.99
C VAL A 19 9.39 10.04 -24.33
N LYS A 20 9.73 8.76 -24.26
CA LYS A 20 8.90 7.77 -23.57
C LYS A 20 9.35 7.74 -22.13
N ALA A 21 8.39 7.82 -21.17
CA ALA A 21 8.68 7.48 -19.79
C ALA A 21 9.26 6.05 -19.76
N ASP A 22 10.27 5.87 -18.93
CA ASP A 22 10.87 4.54 -18.79
C ASP A 22 10.08 3.74 -17.76
N GLU A 23 9.60 2.56 -18.16
CA GLU A 23 9.08 1.55 -17.23
C GLU A 23 10.11 1.27 -16.14
N GLY A 24 9.69 1.27 -14.89
CA GLY A 24 10.50 0.74 -13.79
C GLY A 24 10.48 1.58 -12.51
N MET A 25 10.52 0.87 -11.41
CA MET A 25 10.73 1.39 -10.05
C MET A 25 12.16 1.04 -9.66
N TRP A 26 13.07 1.97 -9.98
CA TRP A 26 14.51 1.74 -10.00
C TRP A 26 15.13 1.73 -8.60
N LEU A 27 16.09 0.85 -8.39
CA LEU A 27 16.91 0.82 -7.18
C LEU A 27 17.93 1.98 -7.23
N LEU A 28 17.99 2.78 -6.16
CA LEU A 28 18.86 3.95 -6.08
C LEU A 28 20.34 3.58 -6.27
N GLN A 29 20.79 2.48 -5.69
CA GLN A 29 22.17 2.02 -5.76
C GLN A 29 22.59 1.54 -7.16
N LEU A 30 21.64 1.23 -8.05
CA LEU A 30 21.93 0.77 -9.41
C LEU A 30 21.79 1.86 -10.47
N MET A 31 21.41 3.09 -10.11
CA MET A 31 21.18 4.18 -11.07
C MET A 31 22.39 4.46 -11.96
N GLN A 32 23.60 4.43 -11.40
CA GLN A 32 24.83 4.68 -12.16
C GLN A 32 25.17 3.48 -13.05
N GLU A 33 25.10 2.25 -12.53
CA GLU A 33 25.39 1.02 -13.28
C GLU A 33 24.44 0.83 -14.46
N GLN A 34 23.18 1.23 -14.31
CA GLN A 34 22.14 1.08 -15.32
C GLN A 34 22.03 2.28 -16.27
N HIS A 35 22.95 3.24 -16.22
CA HIS A 35 22.98 4.43 -17.08
C HIS A 35 21.68 5.25 -17.05
N LEU A 36 20.97 5.26 -15.91
CA LEU A 36 19.71 6.00 -15.77
C LEU A 36 19.91 7.52 -15.76
N ALA A 37 21.08 7.99 -15.30
CA ALA A 37 21.41 9.42 -15.23
C ALA A 37 21.24 10.12 -16.58
N ASP A 38 21.75 9.53 -17.66
CA ASP A 38 21.70 10.13 -19.01
C ASP A 38 20.25 10.18 -19.52
N ARG A 39 19.46 9.13 -19.23
CA ARG A 39 18.03 9.08 -19.59
C ARG A 39 17.22 10.13 -18.83
N MET A 40 17.43 10.25 -17.51
CA MET A 40 16.78 11.26 -16.67
C MET A 40 17.13 12.68 -17.12
N LYS A 41 18.42 12.95 -17.43
CA LYS A 41 18.86 14.24 -17.97
C LYS A 41 18.24 14.55 -19.33
N ALA A 42 18.15 13.56 -20.21
CA ALA A 42 17.49 13.70 -21.52
C ALA A 42 15.99 14.04 -21.41
N GLN A 43 15.34 13.67 -20.29
CA GLN A 43 13.93 13.99 -19.99
C GLN A 43 13.75 15.32 -19.23
N GLY A 44 14.83 16.00 -18.82
CA GLY A 44 14.76 17.31 -18.17
C GLY A 44 15.27 17.38 -16.74
N MET A 45 15.90 16.32 -16.22
CA MET A 45 16.58 16.41 -14.93
C MET A 45 17.81 17.30 -15.01
N SER A 46 17.90 18.32 -14.15
CA SER A 46 19.01 19.27 -14.09
C SER A 46 20.01 19.01 -12.97
N MET A 47 19.61 18.21 -11.96
CA MET A 47 20.48 17.86 -10.83
C MET A 47 21.39 16.66 -11.15
N ASP A 48 22.39 16.44 -10.29
CA ASP A 48 23.23 15.25 -10.38
C ASP A 48 22.53 14.06 -9.64
N VAL A 49 22.67 12.85 -10.18
CA VAL A 49 22.21 11.63 -9.50
C VAL A 49 22.88 11.43 -8.15
N ALA A 50 24.08 11.95 -7.93
CA ALA A 50 24.78 11.93 -6.65
C ALA A 50 24.07 12.76 -5.56
N ASP A 51 23.24 13.74 -5.93
CA ASP A 51 22.40 14.52 -5.01
C ASP A 51 21.09 13.78 -4.68
N ILE A 52 20.70 12.82 -5.50
CA ILE A 52 19.56 11.94 -5.25
C ILE A 52 19.97 10.83 -4.27
N TYR A 53 21.07 10.16 -4.57
CA TYR A 53 21.63 9.08 -3.76
C TYR A 53 23.16 9.00 -3.87
N ASN A 54 23.81 9.04 -2.71
CA ASN A 54 25.26 8.84 -2.57
C ASN A 54 25.55 8.17 -1.23
N PRO A 55 26.09 6.94 -1.20
CA PRO A 55 26.43 6.29 0.06
C PRO A 55 27.34 7.15 0.94
N GLY A 56 26.94 7.39 2.20
CA GLY A 56 27.71 8.17 3.17
C GLY A 56 27.55 9.70 3.07
N LYS A 57 26.71 10.21 2.16
CA LYS A 57 26.35 11.64 2.09
C LYS A 57 24.87 11.85 2.36
N ILE A 58 24.52 13.04 2.82
CA ILE A 58 23.12 13.49 2.92
C ILE A 58 22.65 13.88 1.52
N THR A 59 21.54 13.28 1.09
CA THR A 59 20.98 13.44 -0.26
C THR A 59 19.45 13.60 -0.22
N LEU A 60 18.78 13.68 -1.36
CA LEU A 60 17.30 13.74 -1.40
C LEU A 60 16.64 12.54 -0.70
N LYS A 61 17.25 11.34 -0.75
CA LYS A 61 16.70 10.16 -0.08
C LYS A 61 16.47 10.38 1.42
N ASP A 62 17.27 11.24 2.07
CA ASP A 62 17.18 11.48 3.52
C ASP A 62 15.98 12.37 3.92
N ALA A 63 15.26 12.91 2.93
CA ALA A 63 14.01 13.61 3.14
C ALA A 63 12.76 12.75 2.90
N VAL A 64 12.93 11.47 2.54
CA VAL A 64 11.81 10.56 2.19
C VAL A 64 11.83 9.34 3.11
N GLY A 65 10.67 8.96 3.64
CA GLY A 65 10.59 7.83 4.57
C GLY A 65 9.29 7.05 4.45
N ILE A 66 9.24 5.91 5.16
CA ILE A 66 8.04 5.09 5.27
C ILE A 66 7.12 5.73 6.32
N PHE A 67 5.91 6.04 5.94
CA PHE A 67 4.85 6.51 6.83
C PHE A 67 3.93 5.35 7.24
N GLY A 68 3.90 5.05 8.52
CA GLY A 68 3.11 3.95 9.03
C GLY A 68 3.55 2.59 8.50
N ARG A 69 2.59 1.81 7.98
CA ARG A 69 2.83 0.43 7.52
C ARG A 69 2.72 0.21 6.02
N GLY A 70 2.39 1.22 5.23
CA GLY A 70 2.08 0.99 3.82
C GLY A 70 2.10 2.25 2.94
N CYS A 71 2.60 3.38 3.43
CA CYS A 71 2.70 4.62 2.67
C CYS A 71 4.10 5.21 2.72
N THR A 72 4.31 6.21 1.90
CA THR A 72 5.48 7.09 1.89
C THR A 72 5.12 8.44 2.50
N GLY A 73 6.09 9.16 2.99
CA GLY A 73 5.97 10.56 3.38
C GLY A 73 7.27 11.29 3.15
N GLU A 74 7.19 12.61 2.96
CA GLU A 74 8.34 13.48 2.79
C GLU A 74 8.44 14.54 3.87
N ILE A 75 9.65 14.91 4.17
CA ILE A 75 9.96 15.95 5.14
C ILE A 75 10.01 17.31 4.41
N ILE A 76 9.18 18.24 4.86
CA ILE A 76 8.99 19.55 4.24
C ILE A 76 9.44 20.74 5.12
N SER A 77 9.96 20.47 6.31
CA SER A 77 10.59 21.51 7.15
C SER A 77 11.79 20.99 7.92
N ALA A 78 12.65 21.91 8.40
CA ALA A 78 13.80 21.56 9.23
C ALA A 78 13.41 20.95 10.58
N ASP A 79 12.15 21.11 11.01
CA ASP A 79 11.59 20.66 12.26
C ASP A 79 10.74 19.39 12.13
N GLY A 80 11.06 18.54 11.15
CA GLY A 80 10.49 17.22 10.99
C GLY A 80 9.00 17.20 10.61
N LEU A 81 8.49 18.25 9.96
CA LEU A 81 7.13 18.28 9.42
C LEU A 81 7.05 17.33 8.22
N ILE A 82 6.13 16.38 8.29
CA ILE A 82 5.86 15.37 7.26
C ILE A 82 4.67 15.83 6.43
N LEU A 83 4.77 15.72 5.11
CA LEU A 83 3.63 15.69 4.21
C LEU A 83 3.40 14.24 3.76
N THR A 84 2.16 13.80 3.72
CA THR A 84 1.71 12.52 3.16
C THR A 84 0.26 12.66 2.72
N ASN A 85 -0.36 11.59 2.20
CA ASN A 85 -1.75 11.65 1.79
C ASN A 85 -2.74 11.63 2.96
N HIS A 86 -3.94 12.14 2.72
CA HIS A 86 -5.07 12.05 3.65
C HIS A 86 -5.46 10.60 3.89
N HIS A 87 -5.54 9.78 2.83
CA HIS A 87 -5.88 8.37 2.98
C HIS A 87 -4.78 7.58 3.73
N CYS A 88 -3.52 7.98 3.68
CA CYS A 88 -2.44 7.42 4.49
C CYS A 88 -2.61 7.76 5.98
N GLY A 89 -3.00 8.99 6.27
CA GLY A 89 -3.32 9.47 7.62
C GLY A 89 -4.70 9.07 8.14
N TYR A 90 -5.55 8.45 7.31
CA TYR A 90 -6.96 8.25 7.61
C TYR A 90 -7.22 7.48 8.90
N GLY A 91 -6.43 6.42 9.15
CA GLY A 91 -6.49 5.67 10.40
C GLY A 91 -6.09 6.50 11.63
N ALA A 92 -5.11 7.40 11.50
CA ALA A 92 -4.70 8.31 12.57
C ALA A 92 -5.80 9.36 12.84
N ILE A 93 -6.39 9.95 11.79
CA ILE A 93 -7.50 10.89 11.89
C ILE A 93 -8.70 10.22 12.59
N GLN A 94 -9.04 8.98 12.19
CA GLN A 94 -10.08 8.19 12.83
C GLN A 94 -9.76 7.89 14.30
N GLN A 95 -8.51 7.57 14.62
CA GLN A 95 -8.08 7.29 16.01
C GLN A 95 -8.37 8.47 16.95
N HIS A 96 -8.23 9.69 16.45
CA HIS A 96 -8.52 10.92 17.19
C HIS A 96 -9.97 11.38 17.08
N SER A 97 -10.78 10.76 16.24
CA SER A 97 -12.18 11.15 16.04
C SER A 97 -13.14 10.48 17.02
N SER A 98 -14.15 11.23 17.43
CA SER A 98 -15.34 10.76 18.14
C SER A 98 -16.57 11.49 17.59
N VAL A 99 -17.76 11.18 18.09
CA VAL A 99 -18.97 11.92 17.69
C VAL A 99 -18.90 13.40 18.10
N GLU A 100 -18.26 13.70 19.24
CA GLU A 100 -18.08 15.05 19.77
C GLU A 100 -16.94 15.79 19.05
N HIS A 101 -15.95 15.06 18.54
CA HIS A 101 -14.76 15.59 17.87
C HIS A 101 -14.54 14.85 16.55
N ASP A 102 -15.43 15.07 15.58
CA ASP A 102 -15.36 14.39 14.27
C ASP A 102 -14.34 15.08 13.35
N TYR A 103 -13.05 14.73 13.52
CA TYR A 103 -11.97 15.25 12.69
C TYR A 103 -12.00 14.67 11.26
N LEU A 104 -12.69 13.55 11.04
CA LEU A 104 -12.92 13.03 9.68
C LEU A 104 -13.80 13.99 8.86
N THR A 105 -14.87 14.52 9.49
CA THR A 105 -15.80 15.44 8.83
C THR A 105 -15.32 16.89 8.85
N ASN A 106 -14.72 17.35 9.96
CA ASN A 106 -14.41 18.76 10.18
C ASN A 106 -12.96 19.14 9.90
N GLY A 107 -12.08 18.13 9.74
CA GLY A 107 -10.64 18.33 9.68
C GLY A 107 -10.01 18.65 11.04
N PHE A 108 -8.69 18.73 11.05
CA PHE A 108 -7.89 19.09 12.21
C PHE A 108 -6.75 20.03 11.82
N TRP A 109 -6.51 21.09 12.61
CA TRP A 109 -5.54 22.14 12.30
C TRP A 109 -4.86 22.63 13.59
N ALA A 110 -3.65 22.13 13.89
CA ALA A 110 -2.85 22.61 15.02
C ALA A 110 -2.31 24.01 14.75
N LYS A 111 -2.64 24.97 15.62
CA LYS A 111 -2.17 26.36 15.55
C LYS A 111 -0.84 26.56 16.28
N SER A 112 -0.45 25.59 17.08
CA SER A 112 0.79 25.59 17.85
C SER A 112 1.29 24.16 18.05
N ARG A 113 2.55 24.01 18.42
CA ARG A 113 3.17 22.72 18.75
C ARG A 113 2.45 21.97 19.89
N SER A 114 1.85 22.69 20.82
CA SER A 114 1.13 22.10 21.96
C SER A 114 -0.21 21.48 21.58
N GLU A 115 -0.75 21.82 20.40
CA GLU A 115 -1.99 21.25 19.86
C GLU A 115 -1.76 20.01 18.99
N GLU A 116 -0.51 19.73 18.63
CA GLU A 116 -0.18 18.56 17.82
C GLU A 116 -0.50 17.25 18.58
N LEU A 117 -1.28 16.35 17.99
CA LEU A 117 -1.86 15.20 18.67
C LEU A 117 -0.95 13.97 18.58
N PRO A 118 -0.42 13.45 19.70
CA PRO A 118 0.35 12.21 19.72
C PRO A 118 -0.49 11.05 19.16
N THR A 119 0.09 10.28 18.23
CA THR A 119 -0.61 9.19 17.54
C THR A 119 0.06 7.84 17.87
N PRO A 120 -0.31 7.17 18.97
CA PRO A 120 0.30 5.92 19.39
C PRO A 120 0.20 4.84 18.31
N GLY A 121 1.32 4.17 18.05
CA GLY A 121 1.42 3.10 17.05
C GLY A 121 1.73 3.58 15.63
N LEU A 122 1.70 4.89 15.36
CA LEU A 122 2.18 5.46 14.11
C LEU A 122 3.70 5.60 14.16
N THR A 123 4.39 5.24 13.07
CA THR A 123 5.85 5.34 12.95
C THR A 123 6.24 6.08 11.68
N PHE A 124 7.43 6.70 11.73
CA PHE A 124 8.11 7.18 10.53
C PHE A 124 9.50 6.58 10.45
N LYS A 125 9.89 6.05 9.29
CA LYS A 125 11.12 5.28 9.13
C LYS A 125 11.98 5.84 8.01
N PHE A 126 13.27 6.05 8.29
CA PHE A 126 14.27 6.46 7.29
C PHE A 126 15.17 5.29 6.91
N VAL A 127 15.54 5.19 5.63
CA VAL A 127 16.61 4.29 5.18
C VAL A 127 17.96 4.96 5.46
N GLU A 128 18.71 4.45 6.42
CA GLU A 128 20.04 4.97 6.78
C GLU A 128 21.12 4.46 5.82
N ARG A 129 21.09 3.16 5.46
CA ARG A 129 22.09 2.51 4.62
C ARG A 129 21.52 1.36 3.83
N ILE A 130 22.04 1.15 2.63
CA ILE A 130 21.76 -0.03 1.79
C ILE A 130 23.11 -0.71 1.48
N VAL A 131 23.16 -2.03 1.64
CA VAL A 131 24.36 -2.85 1.39
C VAL A 131 24.01 -3.99 0.45
N ASP A 132 24.83 -4.22 -0.57
CA ASP A 132 24.70 -5.38 -1.47
C ASP A 132 25.27 -6.64 -0.77
N LEU A 133 24.45 -7.66 -0.63
CA LEU A 133 24.79 -8.97 -0.05
C LEU A 133 24.88 -10.08 -1.09
N THR A 134 24.75 -9.77 -2.37
CA THR A 134 24.64 -10.75 -3.47
C THR A 134 25.84 -11.72 -3.46
N ASP A 135 27.06 -11.19 -3.41
CA ASP A 135 28.27 -12.02 -3.43
C ASP A 135 28.39 -12.89 -2.17
N ARG A 136 27.96 -12.37 -1.02
CA ARG A 136 27.96 -13.14 0.24
C ARG A 136 26.98 -14.29 0.19
N VAL A 137 25.74 -14.06 -0.28
CA VAL A 137 24.74 -15.13 -0.41
C VAL A 137 25.21 -16.18 -1.41
N ASN A 138 25.70 -15.76 -2.58
CA ASN A 138 26.22 -16.70 -3.60
C ASN A 138 27.41 -17.54 -3.08
N ALA A 139 28.30 -16.93 -2.28
CA ALA A 139 29.40 -17.65 -1.65
C ALA A 139 28.91 -18.67 -0.63
N ASP A 140 27.90 -18.35 0.17
CA ASP A 140 27.33 -19.24 1.18
C ASP A 140 26.58 -20.43 0.50
N VAL A 141 25.86 -20.19 -0.60
CA VAL A 141 25.24 -21.25 -1.43
C VAL A 141 26.32 -22.16 -2.02
N LYS A 142 27.35 -21.59 -2.65
CA LYS A 142 28.46 -22.34 -3.24
C LYS A 142 29.22 -23.18 -2.22
N ALA A 143 29.36 -22.69 -0.99
CA ALA A 143 30.00 -23.38 0.11
C ALA A 143 29.11 -24.45 0.79
N GLY A 144 27.84 -24.62 0.35
CA GLY A 144 26.88 -25.54 0.93
C GLY A 144 26.41 -25.16 2.35
N LYS A 145 26.59 -23.91 2.77
CA LYS A 145 26.10 -23.42 4.07
C LYS A 145 24.60 -23.19 4.10
N VAL A 146 24.02 -22.98 2.94
CA VAL A 146 22.59 -22.82 2.69
C VAL A 146 22.27 -23.40 1.32
N SER A 147 21.14 -24.05 1.16
CA SER A 147 20.67 -24.47 -0.17
C SER A 147 20.19 -23.27 -0.98
N GLU A 148 20.17 -23.40 -2.32
CA GLU A 148 19.69 -22.32 -3.17
C GLU A 148 18.24 -21.92 -2.84
N THR A 149 17.37 -22.88 -2.56
CA THR A 149 15.97 -22.64 -2.15
C THR A 149 15.89 -21.93 -0.80
N GLU A 150 16.70 -22.32 0.20
CA GLU A 150 16.69 -21.68 1.51
C GLU A 150 17.27 -20.26 1.48
N SER A 151 18.12 -19.93 0.48
CA SER A 151 18.71 -18.60 0.34
C SER A 151 17.69 -17.47 0.12
N PHE A 152 16.49 -17.79 -0.33
CA PHE A 152 15.34 -16.87 -0.42
C PHE A 152 14.57 -16.76 0.89
N GLY A 153 14.76 -17.71 1.80
CA GLY A 153 13.97 -17.85 3.02
C GLY A 153 14.25 -16.74 4.03
N GLY A 154 13.19 -16.21 4.62
CA GLY A 154 13.29 -15.18 5.65
C GLY A 154 14.16 -15.60 6.84
N GLY A 155 14.23 -16.88 7.19
CA GLY A 155 15.08 -17.39 8.26
C GLY A 155 16.57 -17.19 8.00
N TYR A 156 17.06 -17.54 6.80
CA TYR A 156 18.45 -17.33 6.41
C TYR A 156 18.77 -15.84 6.27
N LEU A 157 17.93 -15.08 5.58
CA LEU A 157 18.16 -13.66 5.35
C LEU A 157 18.11 -12.86 6.66
N ALA A 158 17.21 -13.17 7.59
CA ALA A 158 17.18 -12.54 8.91
C ALA A 158 18.43 -12.84 9.74
N LYS A 159 18.96 -14.08 9.68
CA LYS A 159 20.23 -14.43 10.31
C LYS A 159 21.38 -13.63 9.71
N LEU A 160 21.47 -13.56 8.39
CA LEU A 160 22.51 -12.82 7.67
C LEU A 160 22.44 -11.32 8.00
N ALA A 161 21.25 -10.74 8.00
CA ALA A 161 21.03 -9.33 8.37
C ALA A 161 21.53 -9.05 9.79
N LYS A 162 21.24 -9.94 10.74
CA LYS A 162 21.72 -9.83 12.12
C LYS A 162 23.25 -9.93 12.21
N GLU A 163 23.87 -10.85 11.48
CA GLU A 163 25.34 -11.00 11.45
C GLU A 163 26.02 -9.72 10.92
N GLU A 164 25.48 -9.10 9.90
CA GLU A 164 26.02 -7.85 9.34
C GLU A 164 25.75 -6.65 10.26
N TYR A 165 24.58 -6.61 10.93
CA TYR A 165 24.31 -5.57 11.94
C TYR A 165 25.29 -5.63 13.11
N GLU A 166 25.59 -6.83 13.62
CA GLU A 166 26.53 -7.02 14.73
C GLU A 166 27.95 -6.51 14.43
N LYS A 167 28.36 -6.48 13.15
CA LYS A 167 29.67 -5.98 12.69
C LYS A 167 29.64 -4.49 12.34
N SER A 168 28.47 -3.87 12.26
CA SER A 168 28.31 -2.50 11.76
C SER A 168 28.58 -1.45 12.84
N ASP A 169 28.93 -0.23 12.41
CA ASP A 169 29.01 0.97 13.24
C ASP A 169 27.66 1.49 13.72
N LEU A 170 26.56 0.89 13.22
CA LEU A 170 25.17 1.18 13.61
C LEU A 170 24.68 0.28 14.75
N LYS A 171 25.48 -0.73 15.17
CA LYS A 171 25.14 -1.62 16.27
C LYS A 171 24.85 -0.84 17.55
N GLY A 172 23.70 -1.12 18.15
CA GLY A 172 23.28 -0.52 19.43
C GLY A 172 22.81 0.93 19.32
N LYS A 173 22.79 1.54 18.14
CA LYS A 173 22.21 2.87 17.98
C LYS A 173 20.68 2.81 18.10
N PRO A 174 20.05 3.78 18.80
CA PRO A 174 18.59 3.78 19.01
C PRO A 174 17.79 3.72 17.72
N GLY A 175 16.74 2.89 17.71
CA GLY A 175 15.76 2.78 16.63
C GLY A 175 16.26 2.13 15.35
N ILE A 176 17.48 1.54 15.31
CA ILE A 176 17.99 0.85 14.12
C ILE A 176 17.44 -0.56 14.02
N GLU A 177 16.77 -0.84 12.92
CA GLU A 177 16.31 -2.15 12.48
C GLU A 177 17.07 -2.54 11.20
N VAL A 178 17.20 -3.84 10.93
CA VAL A 178 17.83 -4.34 9.71
C VAL A 178 16.97 -5.39 9.03
N GLU A 179 16.93 -5.34 7.69
CA GLU A 179 16.18 -6.29 6.89
C GLU A 179 16.94 -6.62 5.60
N ALA A 180 17.14 -7.91 5.34
CA ALA A 180 17.73 -8.39 4.09
C ALA A 180 16.63 -8.98 3.19
N LEU A 181 16.61 -8.55 1.92
CA LEU A 181 15.55 -8.90 0.96
C LEU A 181 16.12 -9.38 -0.36
N PRO A 182 15.43 -10.33 -1.05
CA PRO A 182 15.76 -10.74 -2.40
C PRO A 182 15.18 -9.77 -3.43
N PHE A 183 15.91 -9.63 -4.55
CA PHE A 183 15.52 -8.83 -5.72
C PHE A 183 15.74 -9.65 -6.99
N TYR A 184 15.05 -9.29 -8.07
CA TYR A 184 15.08 -10.04 -9.33
C TYR A 184 14.83 -11.54 -9.11
N ALA A 185 13.81 -11.87 -8.32
CA ALA A 185 13.49 -13.24 -7.91
C ALA A 185 14.70 -14.00 -7.32
N GLY A 186 15.51 -13.34 -6.47
CA GLY A 186 16.66 -13.93 -5.79
C GLY A 186 17.94 -14.00 -6.63
N ASN A 187 18.03 -13.21 -7.70
CA ASN A 187 19.29 -13.02 -8.42
C ASN A 187 20.18 -11.92 -7.80
N LYS A 188 19.62 -11.07 -6.94
CA LYS A 188 20.34 -10.08 -6.12
C LYS A 188 19.75 -10.04 -4.71
N PHE A 189 20.56 -9.56 -3.74
CA PHE A 189 20.17 -9.45 -2.33
C PHE A 189 20.71 -8.15 -1.74
N TYR A 190 19.84 -7.39 -1.04
CA TYR A 190 20.25 -6.15 -0.39
C TYR A 190 19.81 -6.13 1.07
N LEU A 191 20.67 -5.54 1.91
CA LEU A 191 20.42 -5.28 3.32
C LEU A 191 20.10 -3.80 3.51
N PHE A 192 19.00 -3.52 4.19
CA PHE A 192 18.57 -2.19 4.57
C PHE A 192 18.78 -1.98 6.07
N TYR A 193 19.43 -0.88 6.43
CA TYR A 193 19.45 -0.35 7.78
C TYR A 193 18.39 0.75 7.86
N ILE A 194 17.44 0.61 8.76
CA ILE A 194 16.26 1.46 8.85
C ILE A 194 16.22 2.08 10.24
N LYS A 195 16.04 3.40 10.32
CA LYS A 195 15.89 4.12 11.59
C LYS A 195 14.42 4.47 11.79
N THR A 196 13.82 3.94 12.86
CA THR A 196 12.39 4.04 13.19
C THR A 196 12.15 5.04 14.31
N TYR A 197 11.26 6.03 14.07
CA TYR A 197 10.74 6.98 15.06
C TYR A 197 9.31 6.61 15.44
N THR A 198 8.98 6.63 16.73
CA THR A 198 7.70 6.17 17.31
C THR A 198 6.84 7.30 17.88
N ASP A 199 7.39 8.50 18.17
CA ASP A 199 6.61 9.69 18.53
C ASP A 199 6.30 10.51 17.28
N VAL A 200 5.22 10.15 16.59
CA VAL A 200 4.70 10.85 15.41
C VAL A 200 3.36 11.49 15.79
N ARG A 201 3.21 12.80 15.56
CA ARG A 201 2.03 13.55 15.97
C ARG A 201 1.28 14.12 14.78
N MET A 202 -0.06 14.08 14.84
CA MET A 202 -0.91 14.68 13.82
C MET A 202 -0.90 16.20 13.95
N VAL A 203 -0.64 16.90 12.85
CA VAL A 203 -0.49 18.36 12.77
C VAL A 203 -1.62 19.01 12.00
N ALA A 204 -1.95 18.47 10.82
CA ALA A 204 -3.00 19.00 9.98
C ALA A 204 -3.62 17.89 9.11
N ALA A 205 -4.94 17.91 9.02
CA ALA A 205 -5.71 17.07 8.13
C ALA A 205 -6.92 17.86 7.62
N PRO A 206 -7.10 18.03 6.31
CA PRO A 206 -8.32 18.66 5.80
C PRO A 206 -9.53 17.77 6.09
N PRO A 207 -10.76 18.32 6.11
CA PRO A 207 -11.97 17.52 6.18
C PRO A 207 -12.05 16.52 5.03
N SER A 208 -12.72 15.38 5.23
CA SER A 208 -12.88 14.36 4.19
C SER A 208 -13.52 14.91 2.92
N SER A 209 -14.35 15.94 3.03
CA SER A 209 -14.92 16.70 1.87
C SER A 209 -13.87 17.44 1.02
N ILE A 210 -12.60 17.47 1.44
CA ILE A 210 -11.44 17.90 0.65
C ILE A 210 -10.47 16.74 0.47
N GLY A 211 -10.03 16.12 1.57
CA GLY A 211 -9.02 15.07 1.58
C GLY A 211 -9.46 13.76 0.92
N LYS A 212 -10.78 13.56 0.80
CA LYS A 212 -11.40 12.42 0.13
C LYS A 212 -12.54 12.86 -0.81
N PHE A 213 -12.47 14.07 -1.39
CA PHE A 213 -13.46 14.56 -2.35
C PHE A 213 -13.58 13.63 -3.55
N GLY A 214 -14.80 13.27 -3.92
CA GLY A 214 -15.10 12.26 -4.93
C GLY A 214 -15.20 10.83 -4.37
N GLY A 215 -14.83 10.62 -3.12
CA GLY A 215 -15.00 9.37 -2.37
C GLY A 215 -14.55 8.12 -3.12
N GLU A 216 -15.38 7.08 -3.09
CA GLU A 216 -15.14 5.84 -3.86
C GLU A 216 -15.52 5.99 -5.33
N THR A 217 -16.38 6.95 -5.69
CA THR A 217 -16.76 7.22 -7.08
C THR A 217 -15.56 7.62 -7.92
N ASP A 218 -14.75 8.56 -7.45
CA ASP A 218 -13.56 9.06 -8.16
C ASP A 218 -12.27 8.25 -7.85
N ASN A 219 -12.30 7.28 -6.95
CA ASN A 219 -11.13 6.45 -6.63
C ASN A 219 -10.64 5.71 -7.88
N TRP A 220 -9.33 5.76 -8.18
CA TRP A 220 -8.71 5.28 -9.42
C TRP A 220 -9.22 5.94 -10.71
N MET A 221 -9.82 7.14 -10.62
CA MET A 221 -10.41 7.80 -11.79
C MET A 221 -9.72 9.13 -12.07
N TRP A 222 -9.75 9.52 -13.35
CA TRP A 222 -9.41 10.86 -13.80
C TRP A 222 -10.59 11.39 -14.67
N PRO A 223 -11.00 12.68 -14.59
CA PRO A 223 -10.37 13.79 -13.86
C PRO A 223 -10.60 13.75 -12.33
N ARG A 224 -9.54 14.00 -11.57
CA ARG A 224 -9.51 13.96 -10.11
C ARG A 224 -9.41 15.38 -9.51
N HIS A 225 -10.10 15.62 -8.37
CA HIS A 225 -10.15 16.94 -7.72
C HIS A 225 -9.92 16.87 -6.20
N THR A 226 -9.27 15.83 -5.76
CA THR A 226 -9.11 15.52 -4.33
C THR A 226 -7.88 16.23 -3.76
N GLY A 227 -8.04 16.92 -2.65
CA GLY A 227 -6.94 17.43 -1.84
C GLY A 227 -6.37 16.35 -0.91
N ASP A 228 -5.86 15.26 -1.47
CA ASP A 228 -5.43 14.09 -0.72
C ASP A 228 -4.08 14.31 -0.03
N PHE A 229 -4.12 15.04 1.09
CA PHE A 229 -2.94 15.29 1.93
C PHE A 229 -3.28 15.28 3.41
N SER A 230 -2.28 14.99 4.23
CA SER A 230 -2.27 15.21 5.68
C SER A 230 -0.85 15.48 6.15
N MET A 231 -0.71 16.16 7.29
CA MET A 231 0.59 16.54 7.83
C MET A 231 0.76 15.98 9.24
N PHE A 232 1.96 15.48 9.49
CA PHE A 232 2.38 14.96 10.78
C PHE A 232 3.74 15.53 11.14
N ARG A 233 4.23 15.26 12.35
CA ARG A 233 5.57 15.69 12.77
C ARG A 233 6.25 14.60 13.56
N ILE A 234 7.54 14.43 13.30
CA ILE A 234 8.41 13.54 14.07
C ILE A 234 8.89 14.28 15.31
N TYR A 235 8.75 13.64 16.46
CA TYR A 235 9.36 14.04 17.72
C TYR A 235 10.44 13.06 18.13
N ALA A 236 11.45 13.55 18.85
CA ALA A 236 12.58 12.77 19.30
C ALA A 236 13.00 13.25 20.72
N ASP A 237 13.90 12.54 21.35
CA ASP A 237 14.57 13.05 22.55
C ASP A 237 15.41 14.31 22.24
N LYS A 238 15.99 14.94 23.26
CA LYS A 238 16.78 16.17 23.11
C LYS A 238 18.04 16.00 22.26
N ASP A 239 18.51 14.76 22.14
CA ASP A 239 19.70 14.39 21.34
C ASP A 239 19.33 13.93 19.91
N GLY A 240 18.04 13.97 19.56
CA GLY A 240 17.53 13.57 18.23
C GLY A 240 17.41 12.05 18.05
N ASN A 241 17.42 11.28 19.13
CA ASN A 241 17.22 9.84 19.05
C ASN A 241 15.73 9.48 19.07
N PRO A 242 15.34 8.38 18.39
CA PRO A 242 14.01 7.82 18.54
C PRO A 242 13.68 7.54 20.01
N ALA A 243 12.49 7.97 20.41
CA ALA A 243 11.97 7.76 21.75
C ALA A 243 10.46 7.53 21.69
N ASP A 244 9.91 6.81 22.65
CA ASP A 244 8.47 6.72 22.84
C ASP A 244 7.90 8.08 23.25
N TYR A 245 6.60 8.26 23.06
CA TYR A 245 5.94 9.53 23.40
C TYR A 245 6.31 10.02 24.79
N SER A 246 6.79 11.26 24.85
CA SER A 246 7.00 12.02 26.07
C SER A 246 6.64 13.50 25.82
N LYS A 247 6.16 14.17 26.89
CA LYS A 247 5.96 15.63 26.85
C LYS A 247 7.27 16.40 26.69
N ASP A 248 8.40 15.77 27.05
CA ASP A 248 9.73 16.37 26.98
C ASP A 248 10.39 16.20 25.60
N ASN A 249 9.80 15.38 24.72
CA ASN A 249 10.29 15.23 23.37
C ASN A 249 10.12 16.52 22.58
N VAL A 250 11.06 16.76 21.68
CA VAL A 250 11.13 17.96 20.83
C VAL A 250 10.98 17.59 19.36
N PRO A 251 10.53 18.48 18.47
CA PRO A 251 10.52 18.25 17.04
C PRO A 251 11.91 17.81 16.56
N LEU A 252 11.95 16.75 15.75
CA LEU A 252 13.20 16.21 15.20
C LEU A 252 13.85 17.25 14.28
N LYS A 253 15.10 17.62 14.56
CA LYS A 253 15.94 18.35 13.63
C LYS A 253 16.46 17.40 12.57
N VAL A 254 15.88 17.46 11.37
CA VAL A 254 16.16 16.51 10.29
C VAL A 254 17.47 16.82 9.55
N LYS A 255 18.08 15.80 8.95
CA LYS A 255 19.27 15.95 8.12
C LYS A 255 18.97 16.68 6.81
N LYS A 256 17.79 16.44 6.24
CA LYS A 256 17.33 16.97 4.94
C LYS A 256 15.81 17.18 4.96
N HIS A 257 15.36 18.26 4.31
CA HIS A 257 13.96 18.47 3.94
C HIS A 257 13.88 18.94 2.50
N LEU A 258 12.72 18.82 1.88
CA LEU A 258 12.50 19.24 0.50
C LEU A 258 12.18 20.72 0.43
N THR A 259 12.72 21.39 -0.59
CA THR A 259 12.31 22.74 -1.00
C THR A 259 11.05 22.62 -1.83
N ILE A 260 10.06 23.47 -1.57
CA ILE A 260 8.77 23.48 -2.29
C ILE A 260 8.84 24.50 -3.42
N SER A 261 8.37 24.13 -4.61
CA SER A 261 8.30 25.03 -5.76
C SER A 261 6.87 25.44 -6.10
N LEU A 262 6.62 26.76 -6.18
CA LEU A 262 5.36 27.34 -6.64
C LEU A 262 5.40 27.77 -8.12
N LYS A 263 6.48 27.52 -8.85
CA LYS A 263 6.68 27.94 -10.25
C LYS A 263 5.63 27.42 -11.24
N GLY A 264 4.91 26.38 -10.84
CA GLY A 264 3.89 25.76 -11.68
C GLY A 264 4.44 24.63 -12.55
N LEU A 265 3.54 24.04 -13.32
CA LEU A 265 3.78 22.87 -14.16
C LEU A 265 3.30 23.11 -15.56
N GLN A 266 4.02 22.59 -16.55
CA GLN A 266 3.63 22.56 -17.94
C GLN A 266 3.71 21.13 -18.49
N GLU A 267 2.98 20.86 -19.54
CA GLU A 267 3.06 19.57 -20.23
C GLU A 267 4.47 19.37 -20.80
N GLY A 268 5.05 18.21 -20.49
CA GLY A 268 6.42 17.87 -20.84
C GLY A 268 7.45 18.11 -19.74
N ASP A 269 7.11 18.83 -18.67
CA ASP A 269 8.02 19.05 -17.55
C ASP A 269 8.44 17.72 -16.91
N TYR A 270 9.71 17.63 -16.54
CA TYR A 270 10.26 16.47 -15.86
C TYR A 270 9.64 16.28 -14.48
N ALA A 271 9.35 15.04 -14.16
CA ALA A 271 8.86 14.64 -12.85
C ALA A 271 9.58 13.36 -12.37
N MET A 272 10.05 13.35 -11.12
CA MET A 272 10.52 12.13 -10.46
C MET A 272 9.80 11.92 -9.16
N ILE A 273 9.62 10.64 -8.82
CA ILE A 273 8.97 10.20 -7.56
C ILE A 273 9.94 9.28 -6.84
N MET A 274 10.17 9.54 -5.57
CA MET A 274 10.94 8.66 -4.68
C MET A 274 10.03 8.17 -3.57
N GLY A 275 9.95 6.85 -3.40
CA GLY A 275 9.06 6.29 -2.39
C GLY A 275 9.25 4.80 -2.18
N PHE A 276 8.25 4.19 -1.54
CA PHE A 276 8.28 2.79 -1.14
C PHE A 276 7.13 2.00 -1.79
N PRO A 277 7.22 1.72 -3.11
CA PRO A 277 6.21 0.94 -3.81
C PRO A 277 6.09 -0.46 -3.20
N GLY A 278 4.86 -0.90 -2.96
CA GLY A 278 4.56 -2.11 -2.20
C GLY A 278 4.94 -3.38 -2.93
N SER A 279 4.28 -3.67 -4.04
CA SER A 279 4.59 -4.87 -4.84
C SER A 279 4.12 -4.73 -6.28
N THR A 280 4.94 -5.20 -7.20
CA THR A 280 4.59 -5.44 -8.60
C THR A 280 4.82 -6.90 -8.96
N SER A 281 4.35 -7.31 -10.11
CA SER A 281 4.46 -8.68 -10.61
C SER A 281 4.75 -8.66 -12.13
N ARG A 282 5.78 -7.91 -12.54
CA ARG A 282 6.13 -7.66 -13.96
C ARG A 282 6.67 -8.91 -14.64
N TYR A 283 7.20 -9.84 -13.87
CA TYR A 283 7.83 -11.07 -14.35
C TYR A 283 6.90 -12.28 -14.33
N LEU A 284 5.58 -12.10 -14.08
CA LEU A 284 4.61 -13.20 -14.19
C LEU A 284 4.51 -13.73 -15.62
N THR A 285 4.34 -15.04 -15.74
CA THR A 285 3.95 -15.70 -16.98
C THR A 285 2.46 -15.46 -17.29
N ARG A 286 2.05 -15.76 -18.52
CA ARG A 286 0.65 -15.68 -18.95
C ARG A 286 -0.29 -16.49 -18.06
N SER A 287 0.11 -17.71 -17.70
CA SER A 287 -0.70 -18.58 -16.85
C SER A 287 -0.88 -18.03 -15.44
N GLU A 288 0.16 -17.41 -14.87
CA GLU A 288 0.10 -16.75 -13.56
C GLU A 288 -0.80 -15.52 -13.58
N VAL A 289 -0.75 -14.71 -14.65
CA VAL A 289 -1.68 -13.58 -14.81
C VAL A 289 -3.12 -14.07 -14.86
N LYS A 290 -3.39 -15.15 -15.59
CA LYS A 290 -4.72 -15.75 -15.62
C LYS A 290 -5.16 -16.25 -14.23
N MET A 291 -4.28 -16.90 -13.49
CA MET A 291 -4.54 -17.32 -12.11
C MET A 291 -4.83 -16.11 -11.20
N ARG A 292 -4.13 -14.99 -11.36
CA ARG A 292 -4.41 -13.75 -10.61
C ARG A 292 -5.84 -13.26 -10.85
N MET A 293 -6.29 -13.26 -12.09
CA MET A 293 -7.66 -12.86 -12.44
C MET A 293 -8.70 -13.81 -11.83
N ASP A 294 -8.55 -15.12 -12.09
CA ASP A 294 -9.59 -16.10 -11.85
C ASP A 294 -9.62 -16.57 -10.38
N ALA A 295 -8.45 -16.84 -9.80
CA ALA A 295 -8.32 -17.44 -8.47
C ALA A 295 -8.13 -16.43 -7.32
N GLN A 296 -7.77 -15.19 -7.62
CA GLN A 296 -7.54 -14.16 -6.59
C GLN A 296 -8.51 -12.98 -6.72
N ASN A 297 -8.55 -12.31 -7.88
CA ASN A 297 -9.38 -11.11 -8.04
C ASN A 297 -10.87 -11.44 -8.04
N THR A 298 -11.32 -12.46 -8.78
CA THR A 298 -12.73 -12.81 -8.90
C THR A 298 -13.36 -13.20 -7.55
N PRO A 299 -12.79 -14.11 -6.74
CA PRO A 299 -13.32 -14.41 -5.40
C PRO A 299 -13.32 -13.18 -4.47
N ARG A 300 -12.26 -12.36 -4.52
CA ARG A 300 -12.18 -11.13 -3.73
C ARG A 300 -13.29 -10.14 -4.08
N ILE A 301 -13.56 -9.96 -5.37
CA ILE A 301 -14.64 -9.07 -5.84
C ILE A 301 -15.97 -9.52 -5.25
N GLN A 302 -16.31 -10.79 -5.35
CA GLN A 302 -17.59 -11.33 -4.89
C GLN A 302 -17.77 -11.19 -3.37
N VAL A 303 -16.76 -11.59 -2.60
CA VAL A 303 -16.87 -11.56 -1.12
C VAL A 303 -16.89 -10.10 -0.61
N ARG A 304 -16.07 -9.22 -1.19
CA ARG A 304 -16.05 -7.82 -0.75
C ARG A 304 -17.29 -7.06 -1.17
N GLU A 305 -17.88 -7.36 -2.31
CA GLU A 305 -19.16 -6.78 -2.73
C GLU A 305 -20.24 -7.01 -1.68
N ALA A 306 -20.41 -8.25 -1.21
CA ALA A 306 -21.37 -8.59 -0.17
C ALA A 306 -21.08 -7.87 1.15
N ARG A 307 -19.78 -7.83 1.57
CA ARG A 307 -19.37 -7.12 2.78
C ARG A 307 -19.61 -5.62 2.70
N GLN A 308 -19.21 -5.00 1.58
CA GLN A 308 -19.34 -3.54 1.37
C GLN A 308 -20.80 -3.09 1.36
N ALA A 309 -21.72 -3.88 0.82
CA ALA A 309 -23.14 -3.57 0.85
C ALA A 309 -23.66 -3.42 2.28
N VAL A 310 -23.27 -4.33 3.18
CA VAL A 310 -23.64 -4.25 4.61
C VAL A 310 -23.02 -3.02 5.26
N LEU A 311 -21.68 -2.85 5.12
CA LEU A 311 -20.98 -1.74 5.79
C LEU A 311 -21.51 -0.38 5.33
N LYS A 312 -21.77 -0.20 4.03
CA LYS A 312 -22.29 1.05 3.46
C LYS A 312 -23.67 1.41 4.06
N ALA A 313 -24.56 0.42 4.16
CA ALA A 313 -25.88 0.62 4.75
C ALA A 313 -25.82 1.01 6.23
N GLU A 314 -25.01 0.32 7.02
CA GLU A 314 -24.89 0.59 8.45
C GLU A 314 -24.18 1.92 8.75
N MET A 315 -23.16 2.27 7.97
CA MET A 315 -22.46 3.56 8.06
C MET A 315 -23.38 4.73 7.70
N ALA A 316 -24.28 4.55 6.74
CA ALA A 316 -25.26 5.57 6.37
C ALA A 316 -26.33 5.78 7.46
N ALA A 317 -26.63 4.75 8.24
CA ALA A 317 -27.65 4.79 9.29
C ALA A 317 -27.16 5.37 10.61
N SER A 318 -25.84 5.46 10.86
CA SER A 318 -25.28 5.85 12.15
C SER A 318 -23.92 6.54 12.04
N ASP A 319 -23.81 7.78 12.52
CA ASP A 319 -22.53 8.51 12.58
C ASP A 319 -21.49 7.79 13.42
N LYS A 320 -21.89 7.15 14.52
CA LYS A 320 -21.00 6.32 15.32
C LYS A 320 -20.40 5.19 14.49
N VAL A 321 -21.22 4.42 13.78
CA VAL A 321 -20.77 3.33 12.92
C VAL A 321 -19.92 3.87 11.76
N ARG A 322 -20.30 5.00 11.17
CA ARG A 322 -19.53 5.66 10.12
C ARG A 322 -18.09 5.94 10.57
N ILE A 323 -17.91 6.49 11.76
CA ILE A 323 -16.58 6.77 12.35
C ILE A 323 -15.85 5.45 12.64
N GLN A 324 -16.50 4.46 13.25
CA GLN A 324 -15.90 3.19 13.62
C GLN A 324 -15.37 2.39 12.41
N TYR A 325 -16.10 2.43 11.29
CA TYR A 325 -15.80 1.62 10.11
C TYR A 325 -15.14 2.39 8.97
N ALA A 326 -14.91 3.70 9.10
CA ALA A 326 -14.39 4.56 8.05
C ALA A 326 -13.11 4.00 7.39
N SER A 327 -12.09 3.68 8.18
CA SER A 327 -10.81 3.14 7.67
C SER A 327 -10.95 1.72 7.13
N LYS A 328 -11.70 0.85 7.82
CA LYS A 328 -11.95 -0.53 7.38
C LYS A 328 -12.69 -0.59 6.04
N TYR A 329 -13.71 0.27 5.89
CA TYR A 329 -14.47 0.39 4.64
C TYR A 329 -13.60 0.91 3.51
N ALA A 330 -12.89 2.01 3.72
CA ALA A 330 -12.02 2.62 2.71
C ALA A 330 -10.95 1.64 2.21
N GLN A 331 -10.25 0.94 3.13
CA GLN A 331 -9.25 -0.05 2.75
C GLN A 331 -9.87 -1.21 1.96
N SER A 332 -11.00 -1.74 2.42
CA SER A 332 -11.67 -2.85 1.74
C SER A 332 -12.17 -2.46 0.35
N SER A 333 -12.78 -1.28 0.22
CA SER A 333 -13.28 -0.72 -1.03
C SER A 333 -12.16 -0.48 -2.05
N ASN A 334 -11.03 0.08 -1.60
CA ASN A 334 -9.89 0.33 -2.47
C ASN A 334 -9.38 -0.95 -3.16
N TYR A 335 -9.16 -2.03 -2.40
CA TYR A 335 -8.75 -3.32 -2.97
C TYR A 335 -9.84 -3.99 -3.82
N TRP A 336 -11.11 -3.82 -3.46
CA TRP A 336 -12.24 -4.33 -4.23
C TRP A 336 -12.30 -3.67 -5.61
N LYS A 337 -12.27 -2.34 -5.64
CA LYS A 337 -12.30 -1.56 -6.88
C LYS A 337 -11.05 -1.79 -7.73
N ASN A 338 -9.86 -1.88 -7.10
CA ASN A 338 -8.62 -2.24 -7.78
C ASN A 338 -8.73 -3.61 -8.47
N SER A 339 -9.28 -4.64 -7.80
CA SER A 339 -9.43 -5.98 -8.39
C SER A 339 -10.38 -5.99 -9.60
N ILE A 340 -11.47 -5.22 -9.55
CA ILE A 340 -12.40 -5.03 -10.67
C ILE A 340 -11.67 -4.38 -11.85
N GLY A 341 -11.00 -3.28 -11.60
CA GLY A 341 -10.29 -2.53 -12.62
C GLY A 341 -9.09 -3.28 -13.19
N MET A 342 -8.35 -4.02 -12.36
CA MET A 342 -7.24 -4.86 -12.81
C MET A 342 -7.72 -5.94 -13.79
N ASN A 343 -8.80 -6.67 -13.47
CA ASN A 343 -9.35 -7.69 -14.37
C ASN A 343 -9.78 -7.06 -15.70
N LYS A 344 -10.44 -5.89 -15.65
CA LYS A 344 -10.83 -5.17 -16.85
C LYS A 344 -9.61 -4.70 -17.65
N ALA A 345 -8.63 -4.06 -17.01
CA ALA A 345 -7.45 -3.53 -17.68
C ALA A 345 -6.57 -4.65 -18.30
N ILE A 346 -6.48 -5.82 -17.67
CA ILE A 346 -5.78 -6.98 -18.26
C ILE A 346 -6.40 -7.37 -19.60
N VAL A 347 -7.73 -7.33 -19.72
CA VAL A 347 -8.43 -7.67 -20.96
C VAL A 347 -8.31 -6.52 -21.98
N ASP A 348 -8.61 -5.30 -21.58
CA ASP A 348 -8.65 -4.14 -22.47
C ASP A 348 -7.25 -3.83 -23.06
N ASN A 349 -6.20 -3.95 -22.25
CA ASN A 349 -4.82 -3.68 -22.63
C ASN A 349 -4.11 -4.92 -23.20
N LYS A 350 -4.85 -6.01 -23.45
CA LYS A 350 -4.33 -7.26 -24.04
C LYS A 350 -3.08 -7.81 -23.32
N VAL A 351 -3.10 -7.78 -22.00
CA VAL A 351 -1.95 -8.17 -21.18
C VAL A 351 -1.59 -9.65 -21.38
N LEU A 352 -2.60 -10.53 -21.51
CA LEU A 352 -2.37 -11.97 -21.74
C LEU A 352 -1.69 -12.24 -23.08
N GLU A 353 -2.02 -11.48 -24.12
CA GLU A 353 -1.40 -11.55 -25.44
C GLU A 353 0.05 -11.03 -25.39
N SER A 354 0.29 -9.91 -24.71
CA SER A 354 1.63 -9.37 -24.50
C SER A 354 2.54 -10.37 -23.76
N LYS A 355 2.01 -11.03 -22.73
CA LYS A 355 2.77 -12.09 -22.01
C LYS A 355 3.04 -13.31 -22.87
N ALA A 356 2.10 -13.74 -23.70
CA ALA A 356 2.31 -14.83 -24.66
C ALA A 356 3.41 -14.50 -25.67
N GLU A 357 3.44 -13.25 -26.16
CA GLU A 357 4.52 -12.79 -27.05
C GLU A 357 5.88 -12.76 -26.35
N GLN A 358 5.92 -12.25 -25.10
CA GLN A 358 7.14 -12.27 -24.29
C GLN A 358 7.68 -13.70 -24.10
N GLU A 359 6.82 -14.66 -23.79
CA GLU A 359 7.18 -16.07 -23.60
C GLU A 359 7.70 -16.70 -24.90
N ALA A 360 7.07 -16.40 -26.03
CA ALA A 360 7.52 -16.88 -27.35
C ALA A 360 8.90 -16.33 -27.71
N ASN A 361 9.13 -15.03 -27.45
CA ASN A 361 10.42 -14.38 -27.65
C ASN A 361 11.50 -14.95 -26.71
N PHE A 362 11.13 -15.22 -25.47
CA PHE A 362 12.02 -15.85 -24.49
C PHE A 362 12.42 -17.27 -24.91
N LEU A 363 11.49 -18.09 -25.38
CA LEU A 363 11.77 -19.43 -25.87
C LEU A 363 12.69 -19.40 -27.11
N ALA A 364 12.50 -18.44 -28.01
CA ALA A 364 13.39 -18.27 -29.17
C ALA A 364 14.81 -17.86 -28.73
N PHE A 365 14.94 -16.97 -27.74
CA PHE A 365 16.20 -16.61 -27.12
C PHE A 365 16.86 -17.82 -26.45
N ALA A 366 16.13 -18.58 -25.64
CA ALA A 366 16.62 -19.79 -24.96
C ALA A 366 17.23 -20.81 -25.92
N LYS A 367 16.53 -21.10 -27.04
CA LYS A 367 17.00 -21.99 -28.12
C LYS A 367 18.27 -21.47 -28.78
N LYS A 368 18.34 -20.14 -29.05
CA LYS A 368 19.55 -19.53 -29.61
C LYS A 368 20.74 -19.62 -28.65
N GLN A 369 20.52 -19.53 -27.35
CA GLN A 369 21.55 -19.71 -26.34
C GLN A 369 21.88 -21.16 -26.03
N GLN A 370 21.12 -22.12 -26.55
CA GLN A 370 21.21 -23.56 -26.26
C GLN A 370 21.14 -23.84 -24.75
N ASN A 371 20.30 -23.08 -24.04
CA ASN A 371 20.13 -23.19 -22.59
C ASN A 371 18.89 -24.03 -22.24
N ALA A 372 19.12 -25.29 -21.88
CA ALA A 372 18.07 -26.27 -21.63
C ALA A 372 17.15 -25.87 -20.42
N ASP A 373 17.68 -25.13 -19.45
CA ASP A 373 16.88 -24.67 -18.30
C ASP A 373 15.93 -23.55 -18.72
N TYR A 374 16.41 -22.61 -19.58
CA TYR A 374 15.55 -21.56 -20.13
C TYR A 374 14.47 -22.12 -21.06
N GLU A 375 14.78 -23.17 -21.84
CA GLU A 375 13.82 -23.77 -22.75
C GLU A 375 12.62 -24.42 -22.04
N LYS A 376 12.79 -24.88 -20.79
CA LYS A 376 11.79 -25.64 -20.03
C LYS A 376 11.06 -24.80 -19.00
N VAL A 377 11.64 -23.69 -18.52
CA VAL A 377 11.20 -22.99 -17.32
C VAL A 377 9.76 -22.50 -17.40
N VAL A 378 9.32 -21.94 -18.54
CA VAL A 378 7.92 -21.45 -18.70
C VAL A 378 6.93 -22.62 -18.61
N ALA A 379 7.20 -23.74 -19.29
CA ALA A 379 6.34 -24.91 -19.22
C ALA A 379 6.27 -25.52 -17.80
N GLN A 380 7.37 -25.47 -17.05
CA GLN A 380 7.40 -25.91 -15.65
C GLN A 380 6.60 -24.98 -14.73
N ILE A 381 6.63 -23.66 -14.96
CA ILE A 381 5.78 -22.69 -14.27
C ILE A 381 4.31 -22.95 -14.61
N ASP A 382 3.95 -23.18 -15.87
CA ASP A 382 2.58 -23.48 -16.31
C ASP A 382 2.05 -24.76 -15.65
N GLU A 383 2.87 -25.81 -15.55
CA GLU A 383 2.51 -27.05 -14.84
C GLU A 383 2.23 -26.77 -13.35
N TYR A 384 3.09 -26.01 -12.70
CA TYR A 384 2.90 -25.60 -11.31
C TYR A 384 1.60 -24.81 -11.16
N VAL A 385 1.37 -23.78 -11.98
CA VAL A 385 0.16 -22.94 -11.95
C VAL A 385 -1.11 -23.76 -12.09
N SER A 386 -1.11 -24.74 -12.98
CA SER A 386 -2.27 -25.63 -13.18
C SER A 386 -2.64 -26.41 -11.91
N LYS A 387 -1.64 -26.81 -11.11
CA LYS A 387 -1.82 -27.56 -9.85
C LYS A 387 -2.28 -26.66 -8.70
N VAL A 388 -1.77 -25.41 -8.63
CA VAL A 388 -2.06 -24.53 -7.48
C VAL A 388 -3.28 -23.65 -7.67
N THR A 389 -3.76 -23.43 -8.89
CA THR A 389 -4.92 -22.57 -9.15
C THR A 389 -6.18 -22.97 -8.36
N PRO A 390 -6.59 -24.25 -8.28
CA PRO A 390 -7.76 -24.65 -7.51
C PRO A 390 -7.62 -24.30 -6.01
N ILE A 391 -6.48 -24.63 -5.41
CA ILE A 391 -6.27 -24.37 -3.98
C ILE A 391 -6.15 -22.86 -3.69
N ASN A 392 -5.55 -22.06 -4.59
CA ASN A 392 -5.52 -20.61 -4.47
C ASN A 392 -6.92 -19.98 -4.50
N THR A 393 -7.82 -20.52 -5.32
CA THR A 393 -9.23 -20.10 -5.35
C THR A 393 -9.89 -20.32 -3.99
N LEU A 394 -9.75 -21.53 -3.42
CA LEU A 394 -10.28 -21.87 -2.11
C LEU A 394 -9.68 -21.02 -0.99
N MET A 395 -8.36 -20.82 -1.01
CA MET A 395 -7.66 -19.96 -0.06
C MET A 395 -8.15 -18.51 -0.11
N THR A 396 -8.46 -18.01 -1.31
CA THR A 396 -8.95 -16.64 -1.47
C THR A 396 -10.37 -16.51 -0.92
N TYR A 397 -11.30 -17.38 -1.27
CA TYR A 397 -12.64 -17.37 -0.67
C TYR A 397 -12.58 -17.50 0.86
N PHE A 398 -11.76 -18.42 1.37
CA PHE A 398 -11.59 -18.61 2.80
C PHE A 398 -11.07 -17.33 3.49
N SER A 399 -9.98 -16.78 2.97
CA SER A 399 -9.34 -15.63 3.60
C SER A 399 -10.19 -14.35 3.52
N GLU A 400 -10.82 -14.06 2.37
CA GLU A 400 -11.68 -12.89 2.22
C GLU A 400 -12.95 -12.99 3.09
N THR A 401 -13.54 -14.17 3.21
CA THR A 401 -14.72 -14.40 4.06
C THR A 401 -14.37 -14.27 5.54
N PHE A 402 -13.39 -15.03 6.02
CA PHE A 402 -13.16 -15.17 7.47
C PHE A 402 -12.25 -14.09 8.06
N ARG A 403 -11.57 -13.27 7.23
CA ARG A 403 -10.98 -12.00 7.67
C ARG A 403 -11.99 -10.85 7.64
N GLY A 404 -13.04 -10.98 6.84
CA GLY A 404 -14.16 -10.04 6.80
C GLY A 404 -15.02 -10.04 8.05
N ILE A 405 -15.08 -11.18 8.78
CA ILE A 405 -15.79 -11.36 10.05
C ILE A 405 -14.81 -11.16 11.20
N GLU A 406 -15.02 -10.12 12.00
CA GLU A 406 -14.09 -9.73 13.07
C GLU A 406 -14.27 -10.58 14.34
N PHE A 407 -15.49 -11.02 14.63
CA PHE A 407 -15.81 -11.85 15.77
C PHE A 407 -15.15 -13.23 15.67
N GLY A 408 -14.58 -13.70 16.74
CA GLY A 408 -13.93 -15.01 16.79
C GLY A 408 -12.43 -15.03 16.53
N ALA A 409 -11.79 -13.92 16.16
CA ALA A 409 -10.36 -13.87 15.77
C ALA A 409 -9.38 -14.38 16.84
N ALA A 410 -9.70 -14.29 18.13
CA ALA A 410 -8.82 -14.64 19.24
C ALA A 410 -9.17 -15.96 19.97
N PHE A 411 -10.14 -16.70 19.49
CA PHE A 411 -10.66 -17.86 20.22
C PHE A 411 -9.72 -19.08 20.33
N THR A 412 -8.64 -19.12 19.54
CA THR A 412 -7.60 -20.17 19.67
C THR A 412 -7.00 -20.28 21.06
N LEU A 413 -7.00 -19.19 21.84
CA LEU A 413 -6.53 -19.19 23.23
C LEU A 413 -7.33 -20.11 24.14
N PHE A 414 -8.58 -20.40 23.80
CA PHE A 414 -9.44 -21.30 24.58
C PHE A 414 -8.94 -22.76 24.62
N ASN A 415 -8.25 -23.25 23.58
CA ASN A 415 -7.65 -24.57 23.62
C ASN A 415 -6.55 -24.66 24.68
N GLN A 416 -5.68 -23.64 24.75
CA GLN A 416 -4.62 -23.59 25.76
C GLN A 416 -5.20 -23.52 27.16
N LEU A 417 -6.25 -22.71 27.36
CA LEU A 417 -6.94 -22.65 28.66
C LEU A 417 -7.58 -24.01 29.04
N LYS A 418 -8.21 -24.67 28.08
CA LYS A 418 -8.82 -26.01 28.30
C LYS A 418 -7.77 -27.01 28.75
N ASP A 419 -6.62 -27.05 28.11
CA ASP A 419 -5.56 -27.98 28.45
C ASP A 419 -4.95 -27.66 29.83
N ALA A 420 -4.77 -26.39 30.17
CA ALA A 420 -4.32 -25.93 31.49
C ALA A 420 -5.30 -26.34 32.61
N ILE A 421 -6.63 -26.23 32.37
CA ILE A 421 -7.67 -26.65 33.30
C ILE A 421 -7.62 -28.18 33.50
N LYS A 422 -7.53 -28.97 32.41
CA LYS A 422 -7.40 -30.43 32.46
C LYS A 422 -6.16 -30.87 33.21
N ALA A 423 -5.04 -30.18 33.04
CA ALA A 423 -3.79 -30.43 33.74
C ALA A 423 -3.80 -29.93 35.20
N LYS A 424 -4.86 -29.24 35.66
CA LYS A 424 -4.94 -28.57 36.98
C LYS A 424 -3.77 -27.63 37.27
N ASN A 425 -3.25 -26.98 36.22
CA ASN A 425 -2.15 -26.02 36.32
C ASN A 425 -2.71 -24.61 36.54
N SER A 426 -2.81 -24.19 37.79
CA SER A 426 -3.40 -22.90 38.19
C SER A 426 -2.65 -21.70 37.62
N GLU A 427 -1.32 -21.76 37.53
CA GLU A 427 -0.49 -20.67 36.99
C GLU A 427 -0.75 -20.47 35.49
N GLU A 428 -0.80 -21.57 34.74
CA GLU A 428 -1.08 -21.49 33.30
C GLU A 428 -2.53 -21.09 33.01
N VAL A 429 -3.50 -21.49 33.86
CA VAL A 429 -4.88 -21.00 33.79
C VAL A 429 -4.93 -19.48 33.94
N GLU A 430 -4.22 -18.93 34.93
CA GLU A 430 -4.18 -17.48 35.13
C GLU A 430 -3.54 -16.75 33.94
N LYS A 431 -2.42 -17.25 33.42
CA LYS A 431 -1.78 -16.70 32.20
C LYS A 431 -2.74 -16.71 31.01
N CYS A 432 -3.43 -17.82 30.77
CA CYS A 432 -4.40 -17.93 29.70
C CYS A 432 -5.58 -16.94 29.88
N VAL A 433 -6.11 -16.80 31.09
CA VAL A 433 -7.17 -15.84 31.40
C VAL A 433 -6.70 -14.40 31.14
N ASN A 434 -5.47 -14.04 31.52
CA ASN A 434 -4.94 -12.70 31.27
C ASN A 434 -4.75 -12.43 29.76
N ARG A 435 -4.31 -13.40 28.99
CA ARG A 435 -4.24 -13.30 27.52
C ARG A 435 -5.63 -13.16 26.88
N LEU A 436 -6.64 -13.88 27.40
CA LEU A 436 -8.02 -13.76 26.93
C LEU A 436 -8.61 -12.38 27.25
N LYS A 437 -8.28 -11.76 28.38
CA LYS A 437 -8.68 -10.35 28.68
C LYS A 437 -8.13 -9.39 27.62
N VAL A 438 -6.85 -9.52 27.30
CA VAL A 438 -6.24 -8.69 26.24
C VAL A 438 -6.94 -8.92 24.90
N ALA A 439 -7.19 -10.18 24.54
CA ALA A 439 -7.88 -10.54 23.30
C ALA A 439 -9.33 -10.00 23.26
N TYR A 440 -10.06 -10.03 24.37
CA TYR A 440 -11.40 -9.47 24.46
C TYR A 440 -11.41 -7.98 24.16
N TYR A 441 -10.53 -7.19 24.79
CA TYR A 441 -10.46 -5.74 24.56
C TYR A 441 -9.88 -5.36 23.21
N LEU A 442 -9.05 -6.22 22.58
CA LEU A 442 -8.57 -6.01 21.21
C LEU A 442 -9.70 -6.14 20.18
N ILE A 443 -10.65 -7.07 20.39
CA ILE A 443 -11.83 -7.26 19.54
C ILE A 443 -12.85 -6.16 19.82
N HIS A 444 -13.21 -5.97 21.11
CA HIS A 444 -14.21 -4.99 21.54
C HIS A 444 -13.62 -3.59 21.74
N ASN A 445 -12.76 -3.15 20.82
CA ASN A 445 -12.21 -1.81 20.82
C ASN A 445 -13.25 -0.79 20.32
N LYS A 446 -12.87 0.51 20.35
CA LYS A 446 -13.77 1.59 19.93
C LYS A 446 -14.25 1.50 18.48
N ASP A 447 -13.51 0.82 17.63
CA ASP A 447 -13.76 0.70 16.17
C ASP A 447 -14.46 -0.62 15.81
N TYR A 448 -15.07 -1.31 16.78
CA TYR A 448 -15.87 -2.52 16.61
C TYR A 448 -17.33 -2.26 16.95
N ASP A 449 -18.23 -2.72 16.10
CA ASP A 449 -19.66 -2.78 16.38
C ASP A 449 -20.19 -4.22 16.19
N HIS A 450 -20.74 -4.77 17.28
CA HIS A 450 -21.18 -6.16 17.34
C HIS A 450 -22.32 -6.48 16.37
N GLU A 451 -23.26 -5.54 16.20
CA GLU A 451 -24.40 -5.73 15.32
C GLU A 451 -24.02 -5.62 13.85
N VAL A 452 -23.10 -4.71 13.51
CA VAL A 452 -22.57 -4.59 12.16
C VAL A 452 -21.84 -5.87 11.76
N ASP A 453 -20.95 -6.37 12.62
CA ASP A 453 -20.19 -7.59 12.33
C ASP A 453 -21.10 -8.82 12.24
N ARG A 454 -22.16 -8.90 13.08
CA ARG A 454 -23.18 -9.96 12.99
C ARG A 454 -23.87 -9.95 11.62
N LYS A 455 -24.25 -8.77 11.10
CA LYS A 455 -24.85 -8.65 9.76
C LYS A 455 -23.86 -9.03 8.66
N VAL A 456 -22.58 -8.68 8.80
CA VAL A 456 -21.51 -9.12 7.89
C VAL A 456 -21.39 -10.64 7.90
N ALA A 457 -21.40 -11.27 9.07
CA ALA A 457 -21.34 -12.73 9.18
C ALA A 457 -22.53 -13.41 8.49
N LYS A 458 -23.76 -12.87 8.65
CA LYS A 458 -24.96 -13.34 7.95
C LYS A 458 -24.87 -13.25 6.43
N ALA A 459 -24.17 -12.26 5.90
CA ALA A 459 -23.96 -12.12 4.47
C ALA A 459 -22.85 -13.05 3.94
N LEU A 460 -21.75 -13.21 4.68
CA LEU A 460 -20.56 -13.90 4.17
C LEU A 460 -20.58 -15.42 4.38
N ILE A 461 -21.15 -15.93 5.48
CA ILE A 461 -21.19 -17.38 5.76
C ILE A 461 -21.94 -18.15 4.67
N PRO A 462 -23.17 -17.76 4.25
CA PRO A 462 -23.86 -18.49 3.16
C PRO A 462 -23.17 -18.31 1.81
N LEU A 463 -22.53 -17.17 1.56
CA LEU A 463 -21.75 -16.96 0.33
C LEU A 463 -20.57 -17.93 0.22
N TYR A 464 -19.85 -18.15 1.32
CA TYR A 464 -18.75 -19.12 1.34
C TYR A 464 -19.24 -20.55 1.06
N GLU A 465 -20.34 -20.98 1.69
CA GLU A 465 -20.96 -22.29 1.47
C GLU A 465 -21.30 -22.55 -0.01
N GLN A 466 -21.80 -21.50 -0.69
CA GLN A 466 -22.15 -21.59 -2.12
C GLN A 466 -20.95 -21.56 -3.06
N SER A 467 -19.79 -21.07 -2.58
CA SER A 467 -18.62 -20.80 -3.41
C SER A 467 -17.56 -21.90 -3.39
N VAL A 468 -17.63 -22.85 -2.45
CA VAL A 468 -16.60 -23.89 -2.29
C VAL A 468 -17.21 -25.30 -2.21
N PRO A 469 -16.45 -26.34 -2.62
CA PRO A 469 -16.90 -27.74 -2.45
C PRO A 469 -17.09 -28.11 -0.98
N ALA A 470 -18.00 -29.05 -0.71
CA ALA A 470 -18.42 -29.43 0.63
C ALA A 470 -17.27 -29.89 1.56
N GLU A 471 -16.24 -30.54 0.99
CA GLU A 471 -15.05 -31.00 1.73
C GLU A 471 -14.14 -29.85 2.23
N TYR A 472 -14.37 -28.62 1.77
CA TYR A 472 -13.69 -27.40 2.22
C TYR A 472 -14.56 -26.50 3.09
N LEU A 473 -15.72 -26.99 3.55
CA LEU A 473 -16.54 -26.31 4.54
C LEU A 473 -15.98 -26.59 5.94
N PRO A 474 -15.67 -25.55 6.77
CA PRO A 474 -15.34 -25.73 8.17
C PRO A 474 -16.43 -26.51 8.93
N ALA A 475 -16.05 -27.32 9.92
CA ALA A 475 -16.95 -28.23 10.62
C ALA A 475 -18.19 -27.57 11.26
N PHE A 476 -18.19 -26.26 11.48
CA PHE A 476 -19.38 -25.57 12.01
C PHE A 476 -20.58 -25.56 11.04
N TYR A 477 -20.36 -25.77 9.72
CA TYR A 477 -21.46 -25.91 8.75
C TYR A 477 -22.29 -27.18 9.02
N GLU A 478 -21.68 -28.25 9.55
CA GLU A 478 -22.41 -29.40 9.97
C GLU A 478 -23.28 -29.08 11.21
N THR A 479 -22.81 -28.19 12.08
CA THR A 479 -23.63 -27.67 13.20
C THR A 479 -24.82 -26.84 12.67
N ILE A 480 -24.63 -26.00 11.66
CA ILE A 480 -25.73 -25.27 11.02
C ILE A 480 -26.76 -26.24 10.46
N LYS A 481 -26.31 -27.24 9.71
CA LYS A 481 -27.19 -28.25 9.09
C LYS A 481 -27.97 -29.05 10.12
N THR A 482 -27.31 -29.57 11.16
CA THR A 482 -27.91 -30.53 12.10
C THR A 482 -28.68 -29.85 13.25
N LYS A 483 -28.09 -28.83 13.89
CA LYS A 483 -28.69 -28.17 15.05
C LYS A 483 -29.61 -27.01 14.68
N PHE A 484 -29.30 -26.31 13.59
CA PHE A 484 -30.05 -25.13 13.13
C PHE A 484 -30.89 -25.42 11.87
N LYS A 485 -30.96 -26.68 11.43
CA LYS A 485 -31.77 -27.12 10.28
C LYS A 485 -31.47 -26.34 8.99
N GLY A 486 -30.20 -25.99 8.78
CA GLY A 486 -29.75 -25.22 7.65
C GLY A 486 -29.97 -23.68 7.76
N ASN A 487 -30.52 -23.21 8.88
CA ASN A 487 -30.77 -21.77 9.08
C ASN A 487 -29.49 -21.07 9.57
N VAL A 488 -28.75 -20.47 8.63
CA VAL A 488 -27.52 -19.73 8.91
C VAL A 488 -27.78 -18.55 9.82
N ASP A 489 -28.84 -17.77 9.59
CA ASP A 489 -29.18 -16.61 10.41
C ASP A 489 -29.39 -16.98 11.89
N ALA A 490 -30.13 -18.07 12.16
CA ALA A 490 -30.33 -18.55 13.51
C ALA A 490 -29.01 -19.01 14.17
N TYR A 491 -28.13 -19.64 13.41
CA TYR A 491 -26.78 -19.99 13.88
C TYR A 491 -25.95 -18.75 14.24
N VAL A 492 -25.91 -17.78 13.36
CA VAL A 492 -25.15 -16.53 13.59
C VAL A 492 -25.72 -15.78 14.79
N ASP A 493 -27.06 -15.69 14.91
CA ASP A 493 -27.70 -15.06 16.08
C ASP A 493 -27.33 -15.78 17.38
N ALA A 494 -27.32 -17.11 17.39
CA ALA A 494 -26.90 -17.90 18.56
C ALA A 494 -25.40 -17.70 18.88
N LEU A 495 -24.54 -17.63 17.83
CA LEU A 495 -23.11 -17.40 17.94
C LEU A 495 -22.81 -16.05 18.59
N TYR A 496 -23.45 -14.97 18.13
CA TYR A 496 -23.20 -13.61 18.59
C TYR A 496 -23.90 -13.27 19.92
N ASN A 497 -25.04 -13.89 20.24
CA ASN A 497 -25.79 -13.57 21.45
C ASN A 497 -25.38 -14.40 22.68
N ASN A 498 -24.96 -15.68 22.46
CA ASN A 498 -24.79 -16.63 23.55
C ASN A 498 -23.34 -16.99 23.88
N SER A 499 -22.37 -16.49 23.07
CA SER A 499 -20.95 -16.78 23.29
C SER A 499 -20.41 -16.13 24.56
N ILE A 500 -19.35 -16.74 25.10
CA ILE A 500 -18.49 -16.15 26.13
C ILE A 500 -18.03 -14.73 25.74
N PHE A 501 -17.74 -14.47 24.47
CA PHE A 501 -17.29 -13.16 23.96
C PHE A 501 -18.44 -12.24 23.51
N ALA A 502 -19.70 -12.65 23.58
CA ALA A 502 -20.82 -11.85 23.11
C ALA A 502 -21.01 -10.54 23.89
N SER A 503 -20.62 -10.49 25.17
CA SER A 503 -20.71 -9.31 26.01
C SER A 503 -19.68 -9.34 27.13
N GLU A 504 -19.36 -8.16 27.67
CA GLU A 504 -18.49 -8.03 28.84
C GLU A 504 -19.07 -8.81 30.04
N LYS A 505 -20.39 -8.83 30.19
CA LYS A 505 -21.07 -9.61 31.24
C LYS A 505 -20.79 -11.11 31.10
N ASN A 506 -20.95 -11.67 29.90
CA ASN A 506 -20.69 -13.09 29.63
C ASN A 506 -19.21 -13.42 29.82
N PHE A 507 -18.33 -12.59 29.32
CA PHE A 507 -16.89 -12.76 29.46
C PHE A 507 -16.45 -12.72 30.92
N ASN A 508 -16.88 -11.71 31.70
CA ASN A 508 -16.54 -11.58 33.10
C ASN A 508 -17.11 -12.71 33.96
N ALA A 509 -18.29 -13.26 33.61
CA ALA A 509 -18.83 -14.44 34.28
C ALA A 509 -17.97 -15.70 34.02
N PHE A 510 -17.50 -15.87 32.77
CA PHE A 510 -16.65 -17.00 32.40
C PHE A 510 -15.30 -16.97 33.09
N ILE A 511 -14.57 -15.82 33.05
CA ILE A 511 -13.20 -15.72 33.60
C ILE A 511 -13.14 -15.87 35.12
N LYS A 512 -14.26 -15.62 35.85
CA LYS A 512 -14.35 -15.88 37.29
C LYS A 512 -14.33 -17.37 37.63
N LYS A 513 -14.84 -18.22 36.74
CA LYS A 513 -14.89 -19.67 36.94
C LYS A 513 -14.78 -20.39 35.59
N PRO A 514 -13.61 -20.36 34.94
CA PRO A 514 -13.44 -21.02 33.65
C PRO A 514 -13.59 -22.53 33.79
N SER A 515 -14.26 -23.15 32.82
CA SER A 515 -14.47 -24.60 32.83
C SER A 515 -14.37 -25.19 31.43
N VAL A 516 -13.90 -26.44 31.36
CA VAL A 516 -13.80 -27.19 30.10
C VAL A 516 -15.19 -27.30 29.44
N LYS A 517 -16.24 -27.58 30.21
CA LYS A 517 -17.59 -27.69 29.69
C LYS A 517 -18.07 -26.39 29.03
N ALA A 518 -17.83 -25.24 29.64
CA ALA A 518 -18.23 -23.95 29.06
C ALA A 518 -17.48 -23.69 27.76
N ILE A 519 -16.17 -23.97 27.69
CA ILE A 519 -15.36 -23.81 26.49
C ILE A 519 -15.86 -24.72 25.35
N GLU A 520 -16.07 -26.01 25.64
CA GLU A 520 -16.47 -27.01 24.62
C GLU A 520 -17.89 -26.81 24.13
N SER A 521 -18.79 -26.20 24.92
CA SER A 521 -20.17 -25.91 24.51
C SER A 521 -20.37 -24.58 23.81
N ASP A 522 -19.36 -23.69 23.82
CA ASP A 522 -19.45 -22.36 23.24
C ASP A 522 -19.35 -22.38 21.70
N LEU A 523 -20.39 -21.86 21.03
CA LEU A 523 -20.47 -21.88 19.57
C LEU A 523 -19.36 -21.06 18.90
N ALA A 524 -18.93 -19.94 19.49
CA ALA A 524 -17.87 -19.12 18.92
C ALA A 524 -16.49 -19.77 19.08
N VAL A 525 -16.27 -20.50 20.15
CA VAL A 525 -15.05 -21.33 20.31
C VAL A 525 -15.04 -22.44 19.25
N GLN A 526 -16.16 -23.16 19.07
CA GLN A 526 -16.28 -24.20 18.02
C GLN A 526 -16.09 -23.62 16.62
N TYR A 527 -16.69 -22.47 16.33
CA TYR A 527 -16.49 -21.73 15.07
C TYR A 527 -15.02 -21.41 14.82
N SER A 528 -14.33 -20.86 15.82
CA SER A 528 -12.92 -20.50 15.69
C SER A 528 -12.02 -21.73 15.47
N ILE A 529 -12.24 -22.82 16.19
CA ILE A 529 -11.50 -24.08 16.04
C ILE A 529 -11.68 -24.61 14.63
N ALA A 530 -12.93 -24.78 14.18
CA ALA A 530 -13.24 -25.31 12.86
C ALA A 530 -12.66 -24.47 11.72
N LYS A 531 -12.69 -23.13 11.86
CA LYS A 531 -12.06 -22.20 10.94
C LYS A 531 -10.54 -22.40 10.87
N ASN A 532 -9.87 -22.52 12.02
CA ASN A 532 -8.42 -22.68 12.05
C ASN A 532 -7.97 -24.05 11.51
N GLU A 533 -8.73 -25.11 11.78
CA GLU A 533 -8.48 -26.45 11.21
C GLU A 533 -8.57 -26.44 9.68
N MET A 534 -9.59 -25.77 9.13
CA MET A 534 -9.71 -25.61 7.68
C MET A 534 -8.59 -24.73 7.10
N ALA A 535 -8.19 -23.65 7.78
CA ALA A 535 -7.05 -22.84 7.38
C ALA A 535 -5.77 -23.67 7.28
N GLN A 536 -5.54 -24.53 8.28
CA GLN A 536 -4.35 -25.41 8.31
C GLN A 536 -4.40 -26.47 7.21
N LYS A 537 -5.58 -27.04 6.94
CA LYS A 537 -5.77 -27.98 5.81
C LYS A 537 -5.39 -27.33 4.48
N LEU A 538 -5.97 -26.16 4.18
CA LEU A 538 -5.71 -25.43 2.96
C LEU A 538 -4.22 -25.02 2.83
N TYR A 539 -3.61 -24.58 3.93
CA TYR A 539 -2.18 -24.23 3.98
C TYR A 539 -1.30 -25.45 3.69
N ASN A 540 -1.59 -26.60 4.30
CA ASN A 540 -0.81 -27.83 4.09
C ASN A 540 -0.93 -28.33 2.64
N GLU A 541 -2.12 -28.27 2.03
CA GLU A 541 -2.32 -28.62 0.63
C GLU A 541 -1.52 -27.69 -0.29
N LEU A 542 -1.59 -26.38 -0.09
CA LEU A 542 -0.80 -25.42 -0.86
C LEU A 542 0.70 -25.64 -0.69
N SER A 543 1.16 -25.82 0.56
CA SER A 543 2.58 -26.03 0.87
C SER A 543 3.15 -27.30 0.24
N SER A 544 2.35 -28.35 0.12
CA SER A 544 2.76 -29.59 -0.53
C SER A 544 3.03 -29.42 -2.04
N LEU A 545 2.45 -28.39 -2.66
CA LEU A 545 2.60 -28.07 -4.07
C LEU A 545 3.76 -27.08 -4.34
N ASN A 546 4.21 -26.32 -3.33
CA ASN A 546 5.19 -25.23 -3.49
C ASN A 546 6.64 -25.69 -3.72
N GLY A 547 6.88 -26.83 -4.28
CA GLY A 547 8.23 -27.37 -4.53
C GLY A 547 8.96 -26.66 -5.67
N GLY A 548 9.78 -25.65 -5.36
CA GLY A 548 10.79 -25.12 -6.30
C GLY A 548 10.36 -23.99 -7.21
N ILE A 549 9.15 -23.42 -7.05
CA ILE A 549 8.68 -22.31 -7.89
C ILE A 549 9.61 -21.08 -7.83
N ASP A 550 10.20 -20.79 -6.67
CA ASP A 550 11.13 -19.67 -6.51
C ASP A 550 12.38 -19.83 -7.39
N LEU A 551 12.89 -21.06 -7.55
CA LEU A 551 14.02 -21.35 -8.45
C LEU A 551 13.64 -21.23 -9.92
N LEU A 552 12.41 -21.61 -10.28
CA LEU A 552 11.90 -21.41 -11.63
C LEU A 552 11.80 -19.91 -11.94
N HIS A 553 11.25 -19.09 -11.02
CA HIS A 553 11.21 -17.64 -11.16
C HIS A 553 12.60 -17.02 -11.22
N LYS A 554 13.54 -17.46 -10.37
CA LYS A 554 14.94 -17.02 -10.42
C LYS A 554 15.54 -17.24 -11.82
N THR A 555 15.33 -18.44 -12.38
CA THR A 555 15.82 -18.81 -13.70
C THR A 555 15.16 -17.99 -14.81
N TYR A 556 13.83 -17.85 -14.77
CA TYR A 556 13.07 -17.08 -15.76
C TYR A 556 13.44 -15.59 -15.75
N VAL A 557 13.49 -14.95 -14.56
CA VAL A 557 13.84 -13.54 -14.44
C VAL A 557 15.28 -13.26 -14.88
N ARG A 558 16.24 -14.15 -14.53
CA ARG A 558 17.61 -14.03 -15.02
C ARG A 558 17.66 -14.07 -16.54
N GLY A 559 17.00 -15.04 -17.15
CA GLY A 559 16.98 -15.17 -18.61
C GLY A 559 16.27 -14.01 -19.31
N LEU A 560 15.20 -13.45 -18.73
CA LEU A 560 14.57 -12.23 -19.24
C LEU A 560 15.51 -11.03 -19.19
N CYS A 561 16.25 -10.82 -18.09
CA CYS A 561 17.23 -9.75 -17.99
C CYS A 561 18.34 -9.89 -19.02
N GLU A 562 18.82 -11.11 -19.28
CA GLU A 562 19.80 -11.42 -20.33
C GLU A 562 19.22 -11.17 -21.73
N MET A 563 17.99 -11.57 -21.99
CA MET A 563 17.31 -11.37 -23.28
C MET A 563 17.15 -9.89 -23.63
N TYR A 564 16.83 -9.06 -22.65
CA TYR A 564 16.64 -7.62 -22.86
C TYR A 564 17.94 -6.81 -22.86
N ALA A 565 19.08 -7.39 -22.45
CA ALA A 565 20.36 -6.68 -22.44
C ALA A 565 20.71 -6.10 -23.82
N PRO A 566 21.28 -4.86 -23.91
CA PRO A 566 21.77 -4.04 -22.81
C PRO A 566 20.72 -3.13 -22.15
N THR A 567 19.43 -3.20 -22.52
CA THR A 567 18.38 -2.40 -21.89
C THR A 567 18.09 -2.94 -20.49
N PRO A 568 18.36 -2.20 -19.41
CA PRO A 568 18.12 -2.69 -18.08
C PRO A 568 16.62 -2.85 -17.81
N LYS A 569 16.26 -3.80 -16.95
CA LYS A 569 14.93 -3.96 -16.36
C LYS A 569 14.98 -3.70 -14.88
N ALA A 570 13.97 -3.01 -14.34
CA ALA A 570 13.84 -2.82 -12.90
C ALA A 570 13.35 -4.11 -12.22
N PRO A 571 13.76 -4.40 -10.98
CA PRO A 571 13.17 -5.51 -10.23
C PRO A 571 11.75 -5.17 -9.80
N ASP A 572 10.92 -6.19 -9.58
CA ASP A 572 9.62 -5.99 -8.97
C ASP A 572 9.73 -5.22 -7.66
N ALA A 573 8.74 -4.38 -7.38
CA ALA A 573 8.63 -3.65 -6.13
C ALA A 573 8.38 -4.63 -4.96
N ASN A 574 8.96 -4.31 -3.80
CA ASN A 574 8.88 -5.12 -2.59
C ASN A 574 8.92 -4.28 -1.31
N PHE A 575 8.29 -3.09 -1.36
CA PHE A 575 8.21 -2.12 -0.27
C PHE A 575 9.57 -1.57 0.18
N THR A 576 10.53 -1.48 -0.74
CA THR A 576 11.82 -0.82 -0.52
C THR A 576 11.90 0.49 -1.27
N MET A 577 12.85 1.36 -0.88
CA MET A 577 13.02 2.67 -1.50
C MET A 577 13.36 2.55 -3.00
N ARG A 578 12.58 3.22 -3.83
CA ARG A 578 12.71 3.25 -5.28
C ARG A 578 12.58 4.67 -5.82
N LEU A 579 13.09 4.85 -7.02
CA LEU A 579 12.90 6.05 -7.82
C LEU A 579 12.23 5.69 -9.15
N THR A 580 11.26 6.49 -9.54
CA THR A 580 10.66 6.46 -10.87
C THR A 580 10.70 7.87 -11.48
N TYR A 581 10.81 7.97 -12.80
CA TYR A 581 10.87 9.23 -13.49
C TYR A 581 10.04 9.22 -14.76
N GLY A 582 9.62 10.40 -15.17
CA GLY A 582 8.77 10.63 -16.32
C GLY A 582 8.51 12.12 -16.53
N ASN A 583 7.38 12.44 -17.13
CA ASN A 583 7.01 13.81 -17.46
C ASN A 583 5.55 14.09 -17.10
N VAL A 584 5.22 15.32 -16.85
CA VAL A 584 3.85 15.84 -16.79
C VAL A 584 3.21 15.64 -18.16
N LYS A 585 2.08 14.90 -18.23
CA LYS A 585 1.51 14.54 -19.53
C LYS A 585 0.03 14.23 -19.51
N SER A 586 -0.69 14.83 -20.48
CA SER A 586 -2.05 14.48 -20.87
C SER A 586 -2.13 13.06 -21.47
N TYR A 587 -3.32 12.51 -21.67
CA TYR A 587 -3.49 11.22 -22.35
C TYR A 587 -4.87 11.07 -22.97
N ASP A 588 -4.97 10.12 -23.90
CA ASP A 588 -6.18 9.78 -24.63
C ASP A 588 -6.63 8.37 -24.22
N PRO A 589 -7.58 8.22 -23.27
CA PRO A 589 -7.98 6.92 -22.72
C PRO A 589 -8.76 6.07 -23.75
N LYS A 590 -9.42 6.73 -24.70
CA LYS A 590 -10.23 6.10 -25.76
C LYS A 590 -10.51 7.09 -26.88
N ASP A 591 -11.04 6.58 -27.99
CA ASP A 591 -11.42 7.40 -29.15
C ASP A 591 -12.34 8.56 -28.77
N GLY A 592 -12.00 9.76 -29.26
CA GLY A 592 -12.75 11.00 -29.03
C GLY A 592 -12.61 11.61 -27.64
N VAL A 593 -11.74 11.10 -26.75
CA VAL A 593 -11.52 11.63 -25.40
C VAL A 593 -10.06 12.02 -25.20
N HIS A 594 -9.84 13.29 -24.87
CA HIS A 594 -8.54 13.82 -24.44
C HIS A 594 -8.62 14.33 -23.00
N TYR A 595 -7.81 13.78 -22.11
CA TYR A 595 -7.69 14.22 -20.74
C TYR A 595 -6.46 15.11 -20.54
N LYS A 596 -6.71 16.37 -20.11
CA LYS A 596 -5.65 17.32 -19.72
C LYS A 596 -4.88 16.79 -18.53
N TYR A 597 -3.60 17.18 -18.45
CA TYR A 597 -2.71 16.77 -17.36
C TYR A 597 -3.02 17.41 -16.00
N TYR A 598 -3.91 18.40 -15.91
CA TYR A 598 -4.27 19.04 -14.63
C TYR A 598 -5.76 19.33 -14.51
N THR A 599 -6.21 19.45 -13.27
CA THR A 599 -7.55 19.87 -12.85
C THR A 599 -7.47 21.11 -11.96
N THR A 600 -8.61 21.78 -11.78
CA THR A 600 -8.69 23.02 -11.00
C THR A 600 -9.83 22.99 -10.00
N LEU A 601 -9.83 23.93 -9.06
CA LEU A 601 -10.89 24.12 -8.06
C LEU A 601 -12.25 24.38 -8.70
N LYS A 602 -12.29 24.86 -9.96
CA LYS A 602 -13.53 24.96 -10.74
C LYS A 602 -14.23 23.60 -10.86
N GLY A 603 -13.47 22.53 -11.14
CA GLY A 603 -14.02 21.19 -11.25
C GLY A 603 -14.53 20.63 -9.91
N VAL A 604 -14.00 21.07 -8.77
CA VAL A 604 -14.60 20.77 -7.46
C VAL A 604 -16.00 21.38 -7.36
N MET A 605 -16.17 22.65 -7.78
CA MET A 605 -17.45 23.33 -7.76
C MET A 605 -18.45 22.72 -8.78
N GLU A 606 -17.97 22.28 -9.95
CA GLU A 606 -18.79 21.62 -10.96
C GLU A 606 -19.31 20.25 -10.51
N LYS A 607 -18.59 19.56 -9.65
CA LYS A 607 -18.97 18.25 -9.09
C LYS A 607 -19.79 18.36 -7.79
N GLU A 608 -19.99 19.57 -7.24
CA GLU A 608 -20.70 19.72 -5.98
C GLU A 608 -22.11 19.11 -6.04
N ASP A 609 -22.38 18.21 -5.09
CA ASP A 609 -23.72 17.70 -4.81
C ASP A 609 -23.91 17.63 -3.29
N PRO A 610 -24.67 18.56 -2.70
CA PRO A 610 -24.90 18.61 -1.25
C PRO A 610 -25.68 17.40 -0.71
N ASN A 611 -26.34 16.63 -1.56
CA ASN A 611 -27.06 15.41 -1.18
C ASN A 611 -26.19 14.14 -1.26
N ASN A 612 -24.99 14.24 -1.84
CA ASN A 612 -24.06 13.14 -1.92
C ASN A 612 -22.81 13.42 -1.05
N PRO A 613 -22.61 12.68 0.05
CA PRO A 613 -21.50 12.94 0.97
C PRO A 613 -20.11 12.85 0.33
N GLU A 614 -19.97 12.21 -0.84
CA GLU A 614 -18.72 12.14 -1.58
C GLU A 614 -18.39 13.46 -2.31
N PHE A 615 -19.37 14.31 -2.58
CA PHE A 615 -19.24 15.53 -3.37
C PHE A 615 -19.67 16.81 -2.63
N VAL A 616 -19.72 16.78 -1.30
CA VAL A 616 -19.97 17.98 -0.49
C VAL A 616 -18.75 18.90 -0.56
N VAL A 617 -18.96 20.18 -0.79
CA VAL A 617 -17.91 21.23 -0.76
C VAL A 617 -18.06 22.09 0.48
N PRO A 618 -17.00 22.27 1.31
CA PRO A 618 -17.05 23.12 2.48
C PRO A 618 -17.43 24.57 2.15
N ALA A 619 -18.31 25.19 2.96
CA ALA A 619 -18.77 26.55 2.75
C ALA A 619 -17.60 27.55 2.63
N LYS A 620 -16.58 27.42 3.49
CA LYS A 620 -15.38 28.25 3.46
C LYS A 620 -14.60 28.12 2.14
N LEU A 621 -14.53 26.92 1.56
CA LEU A 621 -13.87 26.73 0.28
C LEU A 621 -14.65 27.41 -0.87
N LYS A 622 -15.99 27.39 -0.83
CA LYS A 622 -16.85 28.11 -1.78
C LYS A 622 -16.69 29.63 -1.66
N GLU A 623 -16.59 30.17 -0.43
CA GLU A 623 -16.32 31.59 -0.21
C GLU A 623 -14.98 32.02 -0.80
N LEU A 624 -13.92 31.26 -0.54
CA LEU A 624 -12.56 31.51 -1.08
C LEU A 624 -12.57 31.46 -2.62
N TYR A 625 -13.29 30.50 -3.19
CA TYR A 625 -13.43 30.36 -4.65
C TYR A 625 -14.19 31.55 -5.26
N ALA A 626 -15.32 31.94 -4.70
CA ALA A 626 -16.11 33.07 -5.17
C ALA A 626 -15.35 34.41 -5.10
N ALA A 627 -14.57 34.59 -4.02
CA ALA A 627 -13.71 35.76 -3.83
C ALA A 627 -12.43 35.73 -4.68
N LYS A 628 -12.09 34.58 -5.30
CA LYS A 628 -10.78 34.34 -5.95
C LYS A 628 -9.60 34.60 -5.03
N ASP A 629 -9.79 34.37 -3.72
CA ASP A 629 -8.72 34.58 -2.72
C ASP A 629 -7.77 33.38 -2.70
N PHE A 630 -7.01 33.20 -3.79
CA PHE A 630 -6.05 32.11 -3.96
C PHE A 630 -4.64 32.51 -3.56
N GLY A 631 -4.38 33.79 -3.31
CA GLY A 631 -3.05 34.31 -2.97
C GLY A 631 -2.01 33.97 -4.05
N ARG A 632 -0.81 33.64 -3.64
CA ARG A 632 0.32 33.25 -4.51
C ARG A 632 0.22 31.82 -5.09
N TYR A 633 -0.84 31.09 -4.78
CA TYR A 633 -1.01 29.70 -5.20
C TYR A 633 -1.74 29.54 -6.53
N ALA A 634 -2.33 30.60 -7.06
CA ALA A 634 -3.01 30.58 -8.34
C ALA A 634 -2.06 30.35 -9.54
N LEU A 635 -2.59 29.75 -10.59
CA LEU A 635 -1.94 29.72 -11.90
C LEU A 635 -1.86 31.14 -12.49
N PRO A 636 -0.97 31.40 -13.46
CA PRO A 636 -0.89 32.70 -14.14
C PRO A 636 -2.20 33.15 -14.79
N ASN A 637 -3.08 32.21 -15.16
CA ASN A 637 -4.41 32.50 -15.69
C ASN A 637 -5.48 32.80 -14.61
N GLY A 638 -5.10 32.79 -13.33
CA GLY A 638 -5.97 33.05 -12.19
C GLY A 638 -6.79 31.84 -11.72
N GLU A 639 -6.58 30.66 -12.27
CA GLU A 639 -7.21 29.42 -11.78
C GLU A 639 -6.43 28.84 -10.60
N MET A 640 -7.14 28.10 -9.72
CA MET A 640 -6.51 27.35 -8.62
C MET A 640 -6.34 25.89 -9.05
N PRO A 641 -5.10 25.36 -9.23
CA PRO A 641 -4.89 23.97 -9.59
C PRO A 641 -5.27 23.05 -8.43
N THR A 642 -5.66 21.80 -8.71
CA THR A 642 -5.96 20.79 -7.68
C THR A 642 -5.10 19.54 -7.82
N CYS A 643 -5.15 18.86 -8.96
CA CYS A 643 -4.38 17.65 -9.22
C CYS A 643 -3.71 17.73 -10.58
N PHE A 644 -2.68 16.90 -10.77
CA PHE A 644 -2.01 16.75 -12.06
C PHE A 644 -1.56 15.32 -12.33
N LEU A 645 -1.25 15.04 -13.60
CA LEU A 645 -0.83 13.74 -14.09
C LEU A 645 0.63 13.73 -14.46
N THR A 646 1.30 12.61 -14.17
CA THR A 646 2.64 12.32 -14.68
C THR A 646 2.70 10.90 -15.24
N THR A 647 3.72 10.63 -16.06
CA THR A 647 3.96 9.30 -16.63
C THR A 647 4.80 8.39 -15.73
N ASN A 648 5.01 8.77 -14.47
CA ASN A 648 5.76 7.98 -13.51
C ASN A 648 5.10 6.62 -13.26
N ASP A 649 5.95 5.59 -13.21
CA ASP A 649 5.55 4.24 -12.85
C ASP A 649 5.39 4.11 -11.34
N ILE A 650 4.16 3.90 -10.84
CA ILE A 650 3.85 3.80 -9.41
C ILE A 650 2.94 2.61 -9.13
N THR A 651 2.95 2.16 -7.88
CA THR A 651 1.97 1.20 -7.33
C THR A 651 1.61 1.56 -5.89
N GLY A 652 0.70 0.83 -5.28
CA GLY A 652 0.35 0.97 -3.86
C GLY A 652 1.60 0.97 -2.97
N GLY A 653 1.67 1.92 -2.03
CA GLY A 653 2.87 2.22 -1.24
C GLY A 653 3.56 3.52 -1.65
N ASN A 654 3.47 3.92 -2.93
CA ASN A 654 3.87 5.26 -3.38
C ASN A 654 2.91 6.36 -2.91
N SER A 655 1.78 6.04 -2.33
CA SER A 655 0.89 7.01 -1.70
C SER A 655 1.65 7.89 -0.71
N GLY A 656 1.60 9.23 -0.89
CA GLY A 656 2.35 10.21 -0.11
C GLY A 656 3.81 10.38 -0.55
N SER A 657 4.22 9.83 -1.69
CA SER A 657 5.57 10.06 -2.24
C SER A 657 5.70 11.46 -2.83
N PRO A 658 6.83 12.16 -2.59
CA PRO A 658 7.09 13.45 -3.21
C PRO A 658 7.18 13.31 -4.73
N VAL A 659 6.44 14.15 -5.44
CA VAL A 659 6.67 14.42 -6.86
C VAL A 659 7.58 15.63 -6.96
N MET A 660 8.74 15.46 -7.58
CA MET A 660 9.79 16.47 -7.65
C MET A 660 10.09 16.86 -9.09
N ASN A 661 10.40 18.14 -9.34
CA ASN A 661 10.83 18.63 -10.65
C ASN A 661 12.31 18.29 -10.94
N GLY A 662 12.84 18.74 -12.08
CA GLY A 662 14.21 18.50 -12.50
C GLY A 662 15.30 19.05 -11.55
N ASN A 663 14.95 19.97 -10.67
CA ASN A 663 15.84 20.53 -9.64
C ASN A 663 15.74 19.78 -8.29
N GLY A 664 14.89 18.76 -8.17
CA GLY A 664 14.61 18.08 -6.90
C GLY A 664 13.69 18.89 -5.96
N GLU A 665 12.97 19.89 -6.48
CA GLU A 665 12.01 20.69 -5.72
C GLU A 665 10.63 20.00 -5.72
N LEU A 666 9.94 20.01 -4.58
CA LEU A 666 8.62 19.40 -4.39
C LEU A 666 7.54 20.18 -5.15
N ILE A 667 6.80 19.49 -6.01
CA ILE A 667 5.72 20.06 -6.84
C ILE A 667 4.36 19.42 -6.54
N GLY A 668 4.30 18.31 -5.82
CA GLY A 668 3.09 17.61 -5.42
C GLY A 668 3.37 16.33 -4.66
N ALA A 669 2.31 15.66 -4.23
CA ALA A 669 2.37 14.34 -3.61
C ALA A 669 1.55 13.34 -4.42
N ALA A 670 2.16 12.21 -4.78
CA ALA A 670 1.50 11.13 -5.47
C ALA A 670 0.45 10.47 -4.57
N PHE A 671 -0.73 10.15 -5.10
CA PHE A 671 -1.75 9.51 -4.27
C PHE A 671 -2.55 8.41 -4.97
N ASP A 672 -2.58 8.36 -6.31
CA ASP A 672 -3.37 7.37 -7.04
C ASP A 672 -2.81 7.12 -8.44
N GLY A 673 -3.27 6.06 -9.10
CA GLY A 673 -3.15 5.84 -10.53
C GLY A 673 -4.49 6.06 -11.23
N ASN A 674 -4.49 6.24 -12.54
CA ASN A 674 -5.71 6.29 -13.31
C ASN A 674 -6.30 4.88 -13.56
N TRP A 675 -7.57 4.80 -13.97
CA TRP A 675 -8.27 3.53 -14.16
C TRP A 675 -7.58 2.61 -15.17
N GLU A 676 -7.06 3.17 -16.23
CA GLU A 676 -6.37 2.48 -17.31
C GLU A 676 -5.01 1.90 -16.87
N SER A 677 -4.47 2.38 -15.74
CA SER A 677 -3.19 1.90 -15.18
C SER A 677 -3.30 0.64 -14.33
N LEU A 678 -4.51 0.12 -14.05
CA LEU A 678 -4.69 -0.92 -13.04
C LEU A 678 -4.11 -2.30 -13.41
N SER A 679 -3.73 -2.52 -14.67
CA SER A 679 -2.87 -3.66 -15.07
C SER A 679 -1.37 -3.36 -14.93
N GLY A 680 -1.00 -2.15 -14.52
CA GLY A 680 0.37 -1.66 -14.48
C GLY A 680 1.30 -2.44 -13.55
N ASP A 681 0.79 -3.03 -12.49
CA ASP A 681 1.59 -3.91 -11.64
C ASP A 681 2.10 -5.16 -12.37
N ILE A 682 1.48 -5.53 -13.50
CA ILE A 682 1.80 -6.70 -14.30
C ILE A 682 2.44 -6.31 -15.63
N ASN A 683 1.90 -5.28 -16.29
CA ASN A 683 2.35 -4.82 -17.60
C ASN A 683 2.15 -3.31 -17.72
N PHE A 684 3.25 -2.56 -17.82
CA PHE A 684 3.25 -1.12 -17.91
C PHE A 684 2.88 -0.64 -19.32
N ASP A 685 1.91 0.28 -19.43
CA ASP A 685 1.54 0.95 -20.68
C ASP A 685 1.83 2.46 -20.57
N ASN A 686 2.88 2.90 -21.26
CA ASN A 686 3.32 4.29 -21.26
C ASN A 686 2.32 5.29 -21.87
N ASN A 687 1.41 4.81 -22.73
CA ASN A 687 0.41 5.66 -23.37
C ASN A 687 -0.77 5.93 -22.44
N LEU A 688 -1.17 4.95 -21.65
CA LEU A 688 -2.38 4.98 -20.83
C LEU A 688 -2.11 5.21 -19.35
N GLN A 689 -0.98 4.71 -18.83
CA GLN A 689 -0.69 4.74 -17.39
C GLN A 689 -0.28 6.12 -16.93
N ARG A 690 -0.95 6.62 -15.89
CA ARG A 690 -0.66 7.92 -15.26
C ARG A 690 -0.68 7.81 -13.74
N CYS A 691 0.32 8.45 -13.12
CA CYS A 691 0.29 8.80 -11.71
C CYS A 691 -0.57 10.06 -11.53
N ILE A 692 -1.44 10.04 -10.53
CA ILE A 692 -2.24 11.19 -10.10
C ILE A 692 -1.59 11.76 -8.84
N ALA A 693 -1.26 13.06 -8.87
CA ALA A 693 -0.68 13.78 -7.75
C ALA A 693 -1.54 14.99 -7.35
N VAL A 694 -1.62 15.27 -6.06
CA VAL A 694 -2.15 16.55 -5.56
C VAL A 694 -1.11 17.64 -5.81
N ASP A 695 -1.53 18.78 -6.38
CA ASP A 695 -0.65 19.93 -6.61
C ASP A 695 -0.26 20.58 -5.28
N ILE A 696 1.03 20.81 -5.06
CA ILE A 696 1.53 21.39 -3.81
C ILE A 696 0.92 22.76 -3.51
N ARG A 697 0.57 23.53 -4.54
CA ARG A 697 -0.08 24.83 -4.39
C ARG A 697 -1.49 24.68 -3.77
N TYR A 698 -2.23 23.62 -4.15
CA TYR A 698 -3.52 23.31 -3.53
C TYR A 698 -3.36 22.92 -2.06
N VAL A 699 -2.36 22.11 -1.75
CA VAL A 699 -2.02 21.73 -0.38
C VAL A 699 -1.79 22.98 0.47
N LEU A 700 -0.88 23.87 0.03
CA LEU A 700 -0.53 25.08 0.79
C LEU A 700 -1.69 26.08 0.86
N PHE A 701 -2.47 26.23 -0.20
CA PHE A 701 -3.69 27.04 -0.21
C PHE A 701 -4.69 26.56 0.86
N ILE A 702 -4.95 25.27 0.92
CA ILE A 702 -5.86 24.69 1.93
C ILE A 702 -5.31 24.88 3.34
N VAL A 703 -4.01 24.65 3.57
CA VAL A 703 -3.36 24.85 4.87
C VAL A 703 -3.44 26.31 5.32
N GLU A 704 -3.09 27.26 4.45
CA GLU A 704 -3.04 28.68 4.81
C GLU A 704 -4.43 29.33 4.85
N LYS A 705 -5.20 29.23 3.77
CA LYS A 705 -6.45 30.00 3.61
C LYS A 705 -7.66 29.34 4.26
N LEU A 706 -7.78 28.03 4.17
CA LEU A 706 -8.89 27.33 4.79
C LEU A 706 -8.54 26.93 6.23
N GLY A 707 -7.41 26.30 6.43
CA GLY A 707 -6.93 25.86 7.74
C GLY A 707 -6.45 27.00 8.62
N GLY A 708 -6.05 28.16 8.06
CA GLY A 708 -5.50 29.30 8.81
C GLY A 708 -4.19 28.99 9.53
N CYS A 709 -3.38 28.06 9.02
CA CYS A 709 -2.13 27.59 9.60
C CYS A 709 -0.91 28.24 8.93
N LYS A 710 -0.83 29.57 8.96
CA LYS A 710 0.34 30.31 8.44
C LYS A 710 1.64 29.89 9.13
N ASN A 711 1.58 29.51 10.40
CA ASN A 711 2.73 28.98 11.14
C ASN A 711 3.39 27.78 10.48
N LEU A 712 2.63 26.91 9.81
CA LEU A 712 3.17 25.76 9.07
C LEU A 712 3.84 26.22 7.76
N ILE A 713 3.26 27.19 7.09
CA ILE A 713 3.85 27.76 5.85
C ILE A 713 5.18 28.46 6.13
N ASP A 714 5.25 29.18 7.25
CA ASP A 714 6.44 29.99 7.63
C ASP A 714 7.67 29.10 7.98
N GLU A 715 7.47 27.82 8.32
CA GLU A 715 8.59 26.90 8.59
C GLU A 715 9.09 26.14 7.35
N MET A 716 8.42 26.26 6.21
CA MET A 716 8.79 25.60 4.96
C MET A 716 9.79 26.44 4.15
N THR A 717 10.63 25.80 3.34
CA THR A 717 11.46 26.46 2.35
C THR A 717 10.73 26.47 1.02
N ILE A 718 10.30 27.65 0.56
CA ILE A 718 9.48 27.83 -0.64
C ILE A 718 10.22 28.71 -1.66
N VAL A 719 10.21 28.30 -2.93
CA VAL A 719 10.71 29.06 -4.08
C VAL A 719 9.56 29.38 -5.04
N GLU A 720 9.59 30.60 -5.61
CA GLU A 720 8.57 31.15 -6.52
C GLU A 720 9.10 31.30 -7.94
#